data_5dfc6782117ffdf93782bd32e2a2fe72
#
_entry.id   5dfc6782117ffdf93782bd32e2a2fe72
#
_cell.length_a   1.000
_cell.length_b   1.000
_cell.length_c   1.000
_cell.angle_alpha   90.00
_cell.angle_beta   90.00
_cell.angle_gamma   90.00
#
_symmetry.space_group_name_H-M   'P 1'
#
loop_
_entity.id
_entity.type
_entity.pdbx_description
1 polymer ?
#
loop_
_entity_poly.entity_id
_entity_poly.type
_entity_poly.pdbx_seq_one_letter_code
_entity_poly.pdbx_strand_id
1 'polypeptide(L)'
;MSEISKAYNPKTVEAHWSKQWIEQKSFKATLDQEKEPYAIMIPPPNVTGMLHMGHVLDNTLQDILIRRARLEGKSVLWQPGTDHAGIATQTKVEKQLRASTGESKYDLGREAFVKKIWDFRDESGGIILNQLQKLGASCDWERTRFTLDEDYSKAVLNAFVLLYKRGFVYRGKRMVNWCPATQTAISDEEVNMKPQNGILYKMRYELVEADGERTHLEISTTRPETIMGDSAVAVHPEDERYKHLIGQFVWRPYPKGKIPIIGDSYVDREFGTGCLKVTPAHDKNDFEIGQRHNLEVIEVIDAKGALNELASPAFAGLDRFKARKQVAEALETDGLLIEREPYENVVGFSERGDVPIEPRLSEQWFLKYPKVEEAKRAVEKGIIRFHPDRWKKTYLHWLNGIQDWCISRQLWWGHRIPVWYKKGIEKESLDYANPEHVYVGVEAPENSEKWEQDPDVLDTWASSYLWPMANLGWPELNDQQKKEMAYWYPTTTLVTGFDIIFFWVARMIMAGLELFGADKETLTDEEIEQRIPFRNVYIHGLIRDEKGRKMSKSLGNSPDPLELIEKFGADGLRFGICNIAPTGSDILFSEDRIEIGRNFCNKLWNAVRFRQMSGAMEDNSSVDLIRSRMKPEIWDDYDHWILARLAEFTESVESCFKDFDLAPLTHLIYRFFWNDFCDWYVEASKGKLKTGGDSTGNCLAIQDFVLRQVLQLAHPVIPHITDEIKKRIMKGAKGYDLAIVEIGGTVGDIESQPFLEAIRQLKIELGDQRTLFLHLTLVPFLSTSGETKTKPTQHSVKN
;
A
#
# COMPACT_ATOMS: atom_id res chain seq x y z
N MET A 1 20.06 -42.98 -8.46
CA MET A 1 19.19 -41.79 -8.30
C MET A 1 18.69 -41.78 -6.87
N SER A 2 18.81 -40.67 -6.12
CA SER A 2 18.16 -40.58 -4.84
C SER A 2 16.63 -40.43 -5.07
N GLU A 3 15.89 -41.45 -4.67
CA GLU A 3 14.42 -41.43 -4.77
C GLU A 3 13.83 -40.15 -4.12
N ILE A 4 12.85 -39.57 -4.77
CA ILE A 4 12.03 -38.53 -4.19
C ILE A 4 11.39 -39.11 -2.92
N SER A 5 11.49 -38.40 -1.78
CA SER A 5 10.93 -38.82 -0.50
C SER A 5 9.43 -39.11 -0.61
N LYS A 6 8.94 -40.04 0.19
CA LYS A 6 7.53 -40.47 0.17
C LYS A 6 6.55 -39.30 0.42
N ALA A 7 6.94 -38.31 1.20
CA ALA A 7 6.15 -37.13 1.49
C ALA A 7 6.94 -35.85 1.21
N TYR A 8 6.27 -34.81 0.74
CA TYR A 8 6.81 -33.46 0.65
C TYR A 8 7.01 -32.90 2.07
N ASN A 9 8.18 -32.32 2.31
CA ASN A 9 8.45 -31.63 3.56
C ASN A 9 8.77 -30.15 3.28
N PRO A 10 7.77 -29.27 3.37
CA PRO A 10 7.96 -27.85 3.07
C PRO A 10 9.01 -27.22 3.95
N LYS A 11 9.06 -27.50 5.26
CA LYS A 11 10.02 -26.89 6.20
C LYS A 11 11.48 -27.05 5.75
N THR A 12 11.84 -28.22 5.27
CA THR A 12 13.21 -28.50 4.82
C THR A 12 13.49 -27.86 3.47
N VAL A 13 12.55 -27.97 2.54
CA VAL A 13 12.70 -27.47 1.17
C VAL A 13 12.73 -25.95 1.16
N GLU A 14 11.78 -25.30 1.81
CA GLU A 14 11.64 -23.85 1.86
C GLU A 14 12.81 -23.19 2.58
N ALA A 15 13.26 -23.74 3.70
CA ALA A 15 14.44 -23.24 4.41
C ALA A 15 15.72 -23.35 3.56
N HIS A 16 15.86 -24.43 2.80
CA HIS A 16 17.00 -24.62 1.88
C HIS A 16 16.99 -23.57 0.76
N TRP A 17 15.87 -23.44 0.05
CA TRP A 17 15.78 -22.55 -1.11
C TRP A 17 15.82 -21.08 -0.72
N SER A 18 15.10 -20.65 0.32
CA SER A 18 15.17 -19.28 0.81
C SER A 18 16.59 -18.87 1.16
N LYS A 19 17.34 -19.74 1.86
CA LYS A 19 18.74 -19.50 2.17
C LYS A 19 19.59 -19.41 0.90
N GLN A 20 19.44 -20.35 -0.02
CA GLN A 20 20.21 -20.40 -1.27
C GLN A 20 19.98 -19.15 -2.12
N TRP A 21 18.73 -18.72 -2.31
CA TRP A 21 18.40 -17.53 -3.09
C TRP A 21 19.04 -16.25 -2.52
N ILE A 22 19.08 -16.12 -1.19
CA ILE A 22 19.69 -14.96 -0.52
C ILE A 22 21.21 -15.00 -0.66
N GLU A 23 21.85 -16.13 -0.35
CA GLU A 23 23.32 -16.29 -0.40
C GLU A 23 23.88 -16.11 -1.81
N GLN A 24 23.15 -16.57 -2.81
CA GLN A 24 23.54 -16.45 -4.22
C GLN A 24 23.11 -15.11 -4.84
N LYS A 25 22.38 -14.26 -4.11
CA LYS A 25 21.83 -13.00 -4.62
C LYS A 25 21.01 -13.20 -5.89
N SER A 26 20.22 -14.28 -5.94
CA SER A 26 19.50 -14.74 -7.15
C SER A 26 18.54 -13.70 -7.72
N PHE A 27 18.15 -12.72 -6.93
CA PHE A 27 17.14 -11.71 -7.29
C PHE A 27 17.73 -10.30 -7.44
N LYS A 28 19.05 -10.18 -7.49
CA LYS A 28 19.73 -8.91 -7.69
C LYS A 28 19.34 -8.31 -9.04
N ALA A 29 18.88 -7.06 -9.01
CA ALA A 29 18.54 -6.32 -10.22
C ALA A 29 19.81 -5.95 -11.01
N THR A 30 19.76 -6.16 -12.32
CA THR A 30 20.84 -5.83 -13.23
C THR A 30 20.33 -4.88 -14.31
N LEU A 31 21.11 -3.84 -14.61
CA LEU A 31 20.86 -2.97 -15.76
C LEU A 31 21.31 -3.72 -17.02
N ASP A 32 20.37 -4.16 -17.81
CA ASP A 32 20.62 -4.78 -19.11
C ASP A 32 19.77 -4.04 -20.16
N GLN A 33 20.42 -3.17 -20.91
CA GLN A 33 19.73 -2.32 -21.89
C GLN A 33 19.17 -3.09 -23.09
N GLU A 34 19.54 -4.35 -23.25
CA GLU A 34 18.99 -5.21 -24.30
C GLU A 34 17.67 -5.86 -23.88
N LYS A 35 17.31 -5.77 -22.58
CA LYS A 35 16.11 -6.35 -22.01
C LYS A 35 15.09 -5.28 -21.64
N GLU A 36 13.81 -5.64 -21.73
CA GLU A 36 12.73 -4.81 -21.26
C GLU A 36 12.76 -4.72 -19.72
N PRO A 37 12.72 -3.51 -19.10
CA PRO A 37 12.67 -3.37 -17.67
C PRO A 37 11.29 -3.75 -17.10
N TYR A 38 11.29 -4.41 -15.95
CA TYR A 38 10.09 -4.63 -15.16
C TYR A 38 10.36 -4.29 -13.70
N ALA A 39 9.79 -3.21 -13.21
CA ALA A 39 10.05 -2.72 -11.87
C ALA A 39 8.76 -2.64 -11.03
N ILE A 40 8.84 -3.13 -9.79
CA ILE A 40 7.85 -2.94 -8.73
C ILE A 40 8.56 -2.37 -7.50
N MET A 41 7.96 -1.34 -6.90
CA MET A 41 8.35 -0.83 -5.58
C MET A 41 7.35 -1.36 -4.56
N ILE A 42 7.82 -2.10 -3.58
CA ILE A 42 6.94 -2.67 -2.54
C ILE A 42 6.21 -1.54 -1.80
N PRO A 43 4.91 -1.65 -1.50
CA PRO A 43 4.31 -0.79 -0.48
C PRO A 43 5.03 -1.02 0.85
N PRO A 44 5.81 -0.05 1.36
CA PRO A 44 6.70 -0.30 2.48
C PRO A 44 5.89 -0.59 3.76
N PRO A 45 5.98 -1.79 4.36
CA PRO A 45 5.26 -2.08 5.58
C PRO A 45 5.68 -1.20 6.74
N ASN A 46 4.72 -0.77 7.55
CA ASN A 46 4.94 0.00 8.75
C ASN A 46 5.74 -0.79 9.80
N VAL A 47 6.81 -0.21 10.37
CA VAL A 47 7.66 -0.84 11.40
C VAL A 47 6.95 -0.99 12.75
N THR A 48 5.66 -1.28 12.75
CA THR A 48 4.83 -1.44 13.96
C THR A 48 4.77 -2.88 14.49
N GLY A 49 5.55 -3.80 13.92
CA GLY A 49 5.65 -5.21 14.31
C GLY A 49 5.43 -6.16 13.12
N MET A 50 4.94 -7.38 13.38
CA MET A 50 4.77 -8.44 12.39
C MET A 50 3.84 -8.05 11.23
N LEU A 51 4.02 -8.66 10.07
CA LEU A 51 3.07 -8.56 8.96
C LEU A 51 1.72 -9.20 9.33
N HIS A 52 0.65 -8.80 8.64
CA HIS A 52 -0.67 -9.44 8.71
C HIS A 52 -1.03 -10.05 7.36
N MET A 53 -2.14 -10.79 7.28
CA MET A 53 -2.53 -11.51 6.07
C MET A 53 -2.72 -10.62 4.83
N GLY A 54 -3.10 -9.35 5.01
CA GLY A 54 -3.13 -8.38 3.89
C GLY A 54 -1.76 -8.19 3.24
N HIS A 55 -0.69 -8.10 4.03
CA HIS A 55 0.68 -8.03 3.49
C HIS A 55 1.10 -9.33 2.80
N VAL A 56 0.64 -10.50 3.31
CA VAL A 56 0.92 -11.79 2.67
C VAL A 56 0.32 -11.84 1.27
N LEU A 57 -0.94 -11.40 1.13
CA LEU A 57 -1.60 -11.32 -0.17
C LEU A 57 -0.87 -10.34 -1.10
N ASP A 58 -0.68 -9.11 -0.66
CA ASP A 58 -0.06 -8.03 -1.44
C ASP A 58 1.32 -8.45 -1.99
N ASN A 59 2.17 -8.97 -1.10
CA ASN A 59 3.52 -9.39 -1.51
C ASN A 59 3.50 -10.67 -2.36
N THR A 60 2.55 -11.58 -2.16
CA THR A 60 2.40 -12.75 -3.01
C THR A 60 2.02 -12.37 -4.44
N LEU A 61 1.08 -11.42 -4.61
CA LEU A 61 0.68 -10.92 -5.93
C LEU A 61 1.83 -10.21 -6.64
N GLN A 62 2.59 -9.38 -5.92
CA GLN A 62 3.80 -8.74 -6.47
C GLN A 62 4.82 -9.79 -6.92
N ASP A 63 5.12 -10.78 -6.08
CA ASP A 63 6.10 -11.81 -6.40
C ASP A 63 5.69 -12.67 -7.59
N ILE A 64 4.39 -12.94 -7.76
CA ILE A 64 3.84 -13.63 -8.93
C ILE A 64 4.17 -12.86 -10.21
N LEU A 65 3.90 -11.55 -10.23
CA LEU A 65 4.20 -10.68 -11.38
C LEU A 65 5.72 -10.58 -11.64
N ILE A 66 6.50 -10.44 -10.58
CA ILE A 66 7.95 -10.33 -10.62
C ILE A 66 8.60 -11.63 -11.16
N ARG A 67 8.16 -12.79 -10.65
CA ARG A 67 8.69 -14.09 -11.13
C ARG A 67 8.26 -14.38 -12.56
N ARG A 68 7.05 -14.00 -12.93
CA ARG A 68 6.57 -14.07 -14.31
C ARG A 68 7.44 -13.22 -15.24
N ALA A 69 7.72 -11.97 -14.89
CA ALA A 69 8.58 -11.10 -15.70
C ALA A 69 10.01 -11.67 -15.87
N ARG A 70 10.56 -12.31 -14.83
CA ARG A 70 11.85 -13.02 -14.95
C ARG A 70 11.77 -14.20 -15.89
N LEU A 71 10.69 -14.98 -15.85
CA LEU A 71 10.48 -16.10 -16.78
C LEU A 71 10.35 -15.64 -18.23
N GLU A 72 9.83 -14.41 -18.45
CA GLU A 72 9.78 -13.75 -19.75
C GLU A 72 11.15 -13.20 -20.22
N GLY A 73 12.20 -13.34 -19.41
CA GLY A 73 13.54 -12.85 -19.74
C GLY A 73 13.75 -11.36 -19.55
N LYS A 74 12.81 -10.64 -18.91
CA LYS A 74 12.93 -9.21 -18.63
C LYS A 74 14.01 -8.94 -17.59
N SER A 75 14.56 -7.72 -17.60
CA SER A 75 15.35 -7.22 -16.49
C SER A 75 14.41 -6.78 -15.37
N VAL A 76 14.61 -7.28 -14.16
CA VAL A 76 13.61 -7.14 -13.10
C VAL A 76 14.18 -6.47 -11.87
N LEU A 77 13.47 -5.46 -11.36
CA LEU A 77 13.70 -4.82 -10.07
C LEU A 77 12.47 -4.97 -9.18
N TRP A 78 12.59 -5.65 -8.05
CA TRP A 78 11.61 -5.59 -6.97
C TRP A 78 12.27 -4.98 -5.73
N GLN A 79 11.97 -3.70 -5.50
CA GLN A 79 12.58 -2.89 -4.45
C GLN A 79 11.89 -3.12 -3.11
N PRO A 80 12.55 -3.72 -2.09
CA PRO A 80 12.01 -3.87 -0.75
C PRO A 80 12.25 -2.64 0.12
N GLY A 81 11.46 -2.52 1.20
CA GLY A 81 11.68 -1.49 2.21
C GLY A 81 10.63 -1.49 3.30
N THR A 82 10.77 -0.56 4.24
CA THR A 82 9.86 -0.36 5.38
C THR A 82 9.58 1.11 5.62
N ASP A 83 8.40 1.40 6.17
CA ASP A 83 7.96 2.76 6.50
C ASP A 83 8.09 3.04 8.00
N HIS A 84 8.51 4.26 8.34
CA HIS A 84 8.67 4.70 9.73
C HIS A 84 7.34 4.85 10.49
N ALA A 85 6.22 5.05 9.78
CA ALA A 85 4.86 5.08 10.31
C ALA A 85 4.69 5.99 11.54
N GLY A 86 4.93 7.29 11.36
CA GLY A 86 5.02 8.32 12.42
C GLY A 86 4.10 8.13 13.63
N ILE A 87 2.78 8.37 13.46
CA ILE A 87 1.80 8.28 14.56
C ILE A 87 1.74 6.85 15.13
N ALA A 88 1.69 5.83 14.26
CA ALA A 88 1.47 4.46 14.68
C ALA A 88 2.64 3.91 15.51
N THR A 89 3.87 4.13 15.05
CA THR A 89 5.08 3.68 15.75
C THR A 89 5.28 4.44 17.04
N GLN A 90 5.16 5.77 17.02
CA GLN A 90 5.29 6.58 18.23
C GLN A 90 4.24 6.18 19.28
N THR A 91 2.96 6.08 18.92
CA THR A 91 1.88 5.71 19.84
C THR A 91 2.12 4.33 20.46
N LYS A 92 2.66 3.38 19.70
CA LYS A 92 2.98 2.05 20.21
C LYS A 92 4.09 2.08 21.26
N VAL A 93 5.17 2.79 20.95
CA VAL A 93 6.31 2.92 21.90
C VAL A 93 5.90 3.72 23.14
N GLU A 94 5.06 4.78 23.01
CA GLU A 94 4.50 5.50 24.17
C GLU A 94 3.67 4.58 25.08
N LYS A 95 2.82 3.72 24.49
CA LYS A 95 2.04 2.73 25.27
C LYS A 95 2.94 1.73 25.97
N GLN A 96 3.98 1.22 25.31
CA GLN A 96 4.93 0.30 25.91
C GLN A 96 5.73 0.97 27.06
N LEU A 97 6.19 2.21 26.85
CA LEU A 97 6.90 2.98 27.87
C LEU A 97 6.01 3.15 29.11
N ARG A 98 4.79 3.61 28.94
CA ARG A 98 3.83 3.80 30.04
C ARG A 98 3.51 2.50 30.78
N ALA A 99 3.37 1.40 30.05
CA ALA A 99 3.09 0.08 30.66
C ALA A 99 4.28 -0.48 31.43
N SER A 100 5.53 -0.21 30.99
CA SER A 100 6.74 -0.77 31.60
C SER A 100 7.30 0.07 32.75
N THR A 101 7.27 1.42 32.65
CA THR A 101 7.90 2.33 33.61
C THR A 101 6.91 3.30 34.26
N GLY A 102 5.68 3.45 33.72
CA GLY A 102 4.72 4.47 34.14
C GLY A 102 5.04 5.88 33.60
N GLU A 103 6.16 6.04 32.89
CA GLU A 103 6.63 7.33 32.36
C GLU A 103 5.94 7.69 31.04
N SER A 104 5.86 8.99 30.76
CA SER A 104 5.47 9.55 29.48
C SER A 104 6.71 9.93 28.64
N LYS A 105 6.52 10.22 27.35
CA LYS A 105 7.60 10.75 26.51
C LYS A 105 8.16 12.08 27.04
N TYR A 106 7.33 12.89 27.70
CA TYR A 106 7.74 14.19 28.26
C TYR A 106 8.68 14.05 29.45
N ASP A 107 8.55 12.97 30.22
CA ASP A 107 9.44 12.67 31.33
C ASP A 107 10.85 12.26 30.87
N LEU A 108 10.93 11.58 29.71
CA LEU A 108 12.20 11.19 29.07
C LEU A 108 12.87 12.33 28.29
N GLY A 109 12.10 13.22 27.69
CA GLY A 109 12.57 14.17 26.69
C GLY A 109 12.73 13.58 25.29
N ARG A 110 12.80 14.47 24.29
CA ARG A 110 12.72 14.12 22.86
C ARG A 110 13.82 13.13 22.43
N GLU A 111 15.07 13.43 22.75
CA GLU A 111 16.21 12.63 22.27
C GLU A 111 16.18 11.19 22.81
N ALA A 112 15.96 11.03 24.11
CA ALA A 112 15.90 9.71 24.73
C ALA A 112 14.70 8.88 24.25
N PHE A 113 13.56 9.54 24.04
CA PHE A 113 12.36 8.89 23.51
C PHE A 113 12.53 8.47 22.06
N VAL A 114 13.06 9.33 21.18
CA VAL A 114 13.35 9.00 19.78
C VAL A 114 14.34 7.84 19.69
N LYS A 115 15.37 7.79 20.56
CA LYS A 115 16.29 6.64 20.63
C LYS A 115 15.55 5.33 20.93
N LYS A 116 14.61 5.33 21.87
CA LYS A 116 13.76 4.13 22.14
C LYS A 116 12.95 3.70 20.92
N ILE A 117 12.50 4.64 20.08
CA ILE A 117 11.80 4.29 18.87
C ILE A 117 12.75 3.67 17.83
N TRP A 118 13.99 4.14 17.73
CA TRP A 118 15.00 3.51 16.88
C TRP A 118 15.29 2.07 17.32
N ASP A 119 15.48 1.82 18.62
CA ASP A 119 15.68 0.46 19.17
C ASP A 119 14.49 -0.45 18.81
N PHE A 120 13.26 0.04 19.00
CA PHE A 120 12.03 -0.68 18.60
C PHE A 120 11.95 -0.94 17.10
N ARG A 121 12.37 0.01 16.25
CA ARG A 121 12.42 -0.14 14.79
C ARG A 121 13.40 -1.24 14.39
N ASP A 122 14.56 -1.30 14.99
CA ASP A 122 15.58 -2.29 14.63
C ASP A 122 15.08 -3.71 14.92
N GLU A 123 14.41 -3.92 16.03
CA GLU A 123 13.77 -5.19 16.35
C GLU A 123 12.64 -5.53 15.37
N SER A 124 11.70 -4.61 15.16
CA SER A 124 10.49 -4.83 14.34
C SER A 124 10.81 -4.94 12.84
N GLY A 125 11.74 -4.14 12.34
CA GLY A 125 12.16 -4.17 10.93
C GLY A 125 12.79 -5.49 10.53
N GLY A 126 13.62 -6.07 11.40
CA GLY A 126 14.20 -7.38 11.19
C GLY A 126 13.16 -8.50 11.11
N ILE A 127 12.10 -8.43 11.93
CA ILE A 127 11.00 -9.40 11.87
C ILE A 127 10.26 -9.32 10.54
N ILE A 128 9.92 -8.12 10.07
CA ILE A 128 9.20 -7.90 8.80
C ILE A 128 9.97 -8.48 7.62
N LEU A 129 11.26 -8.15 7.49
CA LEU A 129 12.09 -8.64 6.41
C LEU A 129 12.26 -10.16 6.44
N ASN A 130 12.43 -10.74 7.64
CA ASN A 130 12.48 -12.19 7.80
C ASN A 130 11.16 -12.87 7.41
N GLN A 131 10.00 -12.29 7.72
CA GLN A 131 8.70 -12.81 7.30
C GLN A 131 8.55 -12.82 5.77
N LEU A 132 8.99 -11.76 5.09
CA LEU A 132 8.98 -11.68 3.63
C LEU A 132 9.93 -12.72 3.01
N GLN A 133 11.12 -12.89 3.57
CA GLN A 133 12.08 -13.91 3.11
C GLN A 133 11.52 -15.32 3.27
N LYS A 134 10.88 -15.62 4.39
CA LYS A 134 10.24 -16.93 4.64
C LYS A 134 9.02 -17.16 3.75
N LEU A 135 8.31 -16.12 3.36
CA LEU A 135 7.23 -16.20 2.37
C LEU A 135 7.75 -16.52 0.96
N GLY A 136 9.07 -16.40 0.74
CA GLY A 136 9.70 -16.62 -0.55
C GLY A 136 9.70 -15.41 -1.46
N ALA A 137 9.56 -14.20 -0.92
CA ALA A 137 9.59 -12.97 -1.70
C ALA A 137 10.94 -12.80 -2.43
N SER A 138 10.90 -12.60 -3.73
CA SER A 138 12.08 -12.50 -4.59
C SER A 138 12.56 -11.07 -4.79
N CYS A 139 12.70 -10.33 -3.70
CA CYS A 139 13.19 -8.95 -3.68
C CYS A 139 14.70 -8.86 -3.92
N ASP A 140 15.16 -7.74 -4.44
CA ASP A 140 16.56 -7.34 -4.37
C ASP A 140 16.91 -6.85 -2.96
N TRP A 141 17.30 -7.78 -2.08
CA TRP A 141 17.54 -7.52 -0.66
C TRP A 141 18.70 -6.56 -0.39
N GLU A 142 19.62 -6.37 -1.33
CA GLU A 142 20.73 -5.42 -1.21
C GLU A 142 20.22 -3.96 -1.33
N ARG A 143 19.03 -3.77 -1.91
CA ARG A 143 18.39 -2.47 -2.06
C ARG A 143 17.35 -2.15 -0.98
N THR A 144 17.33 -2.91 0.13
CA THR A 144 16.38 -2.62 1.21
C THR A 144 16.50 -1.19 1.70
N ARG A 145 15.35 -0.47 1.77
CA ARG A 145 15.27 0.92 2.18
C ARG A 145 14.34 1.13 3.37
N PHE A 146 14.64 2.16 4.13
CA PHE A 146 13.78 2.66 5.19
C PHE A 146 13.49 4.15 4.96
N THR A 147 12.26 4.57 5.18
CA THR A 147 11.86 5.96 4.89
C THR A 147 12.56 7.03 5.74
N LEU A 148 13.28 6.67 6.80
CA LEU A 148 14.16 7.56 7.57
C LEU A 148 15.66 7.31 7.33
N ASP A 149 16.06 6.56 6.29
CA ASP A 149 17.45 6.51 5.85
C ASP A 149 17.94 7.93 5.48
N GLU A 150 19.21 8.20 5.64
CA GLU A 150 19.77 9.56 5.49
C GLU A 150 19.50 10.16 4.11
N ASP A 151 19.83 9.44 3.04
CA ASP A 151 19.60 9.89 1.66
C ASP A 151 18.11 10.00 1.33
N TYR A 152 17.28 9.10 1.84
CA TYR A 152 15.83 9.19 1.68
C TYR A 152 15.26 10.42 2.41
N SER A 153 15.73 10.67 3.63
CA SER A 153 15.34 11.85 4.41
C SER A 153 15.73 13.14 3.72
N LYS A 154 16.93 13.22 3.10
CA LYS A 154 17.33 14.36 2.28
C LYS A 154 16.38 14.58 1.11
N ALA A 155 15.94 13.53 0.43
CA ALA A 155 14.95 13.63 -0.64
C ALA A 155 13.62 14.20 -0.14
N VAL A 156 13.13 13.75 1.01
CA VAL A 156 11.90 14.26 1.62
C VAL A 156 12.00 15.76 1.95
N LEU A 157 13.10 16.16 2.58
CA LEU A 157 13.34 17.58 2.93
C LEU A 157 13.48 18.45 1.67
N ASN A 158 14.15 17.95 0.63
CA ASN A 158 14.26 18.64 -0.66
C ASN A 158 12.88 18.82 -1.32
N ALA A 159 12.02 17.81 -1.28
CA ALA A 159 10.66 17.91 -1.80
C ALA A 159 9.87 19.02 -1.10
N PHE A 160 9.94 19.07 0.24
CA PHE A 160 9.31 20.15 1.00
C PHE A 160 9.83 21.53 0.58
N VAL A 161 11.16 21.70 0.53
CA VAL A 161 11.81 22.99 0.17
C VAL A 161 11.43 23.42 -1.25
N LEU A 162 11.41 22.50 -2.21
CA LEU A 162 11.01 22.79 -3.59
C LEU A 162 9.54 23.21 -3.67
N LEU A 163 8.64 22.46 -3.04
CA LEU A 163 7.22 22.78 -3.03
C LEU A 163 6.92 24.09 -2.29
N TYR A 164 7.66 24.41 -1.23
CA TYR A 164 7.58 25.72 -0.57
C TYR A 164 8.01 26.87 -1.49
N LYS A 165 9.15 26.73 -2.16
CA LYS A 165 9.65 27.73 -3.11
C LYS A 165 8.72 27.96 -4.30
N ARG A 166 7.95 26.91 -4.69
CA ARG A 166 6.95 26.99 -5.75
C ARG A 166 5.57 27.48 -5.25
N GLY A 167 5.43 27.75 -3.97
CA GLY A 167 4.18 28.26 -3.38
C GLY A 167 3.08 27.21 -3.15
N PHE A 168 3.41 25.91 -3.26
CA PHE A 168 2.47 24.83 -2.94
C PHE A 168 2.42 24.50 -1.45
N VAL A 169 3.53 24.63 -0.73
CA VAL A 169 3.58 24.47 0.72
C VAL A 169 3.47 25.83 1.38
N TYR A 170 2.57 25.95 2.33
CA TYR A 170 2.35 27.18 3.07
C TYR A 170 1.93 26.88 4.52
N ARG A 171 2.10 27.87 5.41
CA ARG A 171 1.59 27.82 6.78
C ARG A 171 0.32 28.63 6.89
N GLY A 172 -0.68 28.07 7.59
CA GLY A 172 -1.96 28.75 7.76
C GLY A 172 -2.75 28.25 8.96
N LYS A 173 -3.63 29.11 9.47
CA LYS A 173 -4.56 28.79 10.53
C LYS A 173 -5.87 28.28 9.92
N ARG A 174 -6.14 26.99 10.07
CA ARG A 174 -7.36 26.33 9.53
C ARG A 174 -7.98 25.39 10.54
N MET A 175 -9.25 25.07 10.33
CA MET A 175 -9.92 24.00 11.05
C MET A 175 -9.32 22.66 10.62
N VAL A 176 -8.79 21.89 11.59
CA VAL A 176 -8.19 20.56 11.37
C VAL A 176 -8.90 19.51 12.22
N ASN A 177 -8.83 18.27 11.80
CA ASN A 177 -9.19 17.14 12.64
C ASN A 177 -8.06 16.92 13.66
N TRP A 178 -8.38 17.10 14.93
CA TRP A 178 -7.43 16.91 16.03
C TRP A 178 -7.73 15.62 16.78
N CYS A 179 -6.69 14.82 17.04
CA CYS A 179 -6.79 13.65 17.91
C CYS A 179 -6.36 14.00 19.34
N PRO A 180 -7.24 14.12 20.33
CA PRO A 180 -6.87 14.47 21.70
C PRO A 180 -6.00 13.40 22.38
N ALA A 181 -6.15 12.13 21.99
CA ALA A 181 -5.37 11.04 22.58
C ALA A 181 -3.91 11.07 22.16
N THR A 182 -3.61 11.39 20.90
CA THR A 182 -2.25 11.48 20.37
C THR A 182 -1.73 12.92 20.33
N GLN A 183 -2.59 13.91 20.59
CA GLN A 183 -2.33 15.34 20.62
C GLN A 183 -1.66 15.82 19.32
N THR A 184 -2.23 15.43 18.17
CA THR A 184 -1.76 15.83 16.85
C THR A 184 -2.91 16.00 15.87
N ALA A 185 -2.69 16.84 14.86
CA ALA A 185 -3.56 16.91 13.70
C ALA A 185 -3.49 15.60 12.89
N ILE A 186 -4.62 15.22 12.30
CA ILE A 186 -4.73 14.08 11.39
C ILE A 186 -5.44 14.52 10.10
N SER A 187 -5.19 13.83 8.99
CA SER A 187 -5.86 14.10 7.72
C SER A 187 -7.32 13.62 7.71
N ASP A 188 -8.12 14.13 6.77
CA ASP A 188 -9.53 13.74 6.64
C ASP A 188 -9.67 12.23 6.38
N GLU A 189 -8.75 11.65 5.61
CA GLU A 189 -8.71 10.22 5.31
C GLU A 189 -8.37 9.33 6.53
N GLU A 190 -7.74 9.88 7.59
CA GLU A 190 -7.45 9.18 8.85
C GLU A 190 -8.62 9.20 9.84
N VAL A 191 -9.78 9.74 9.42
CA VAL A 191 -11.00 9.83 10.24
C VAL A 191 -11.97 8.72 9.85
N ASN A 192 -12.23 7.80 10.78
CA ASN A 192 -13.22 6.73 10.61
C ASN A 192 -14.59 7.18 11.12
N MET A 193 -15.57 7.29 10.24
CA MET A 193 -16.94 7.62 10.61
C MET A 193 -17.63 6.42 11.25
N LYS A 194 -18.08 6.57 12.51
CA LYS A 194 -18.74 5.49 13.26
C LYS A 194 -20.11 5.94 13.76
N PRO A 195 -21.18 5.12 13.65
CA PRO A 195 -22.44 5.38 14.30
C PRO A 195 -22.27 5.36 15.82
N GLN A 196 -22.87 6.33 16.50
CA GLN A 196 -22.84 6.47 17.95
C GLN A 196 -24.24 6.75 18.48
N ASN A 197 -24.63 6.03 19.52
CA ASN A 197 -25.82 6.36 20.29
C ASN A 197 -25.51 7.52 21.24
N GLY A 198 -26.05 8.68 20.94
CA GLY A 198 -25.90 9.91 21.71
C GLY A 198 -27.20 10.42 22.26
N ILE A 199 -27.17 11.66 22.67
CA ILE A 199 -28.35 12.41 23.15
C ILE A 199 -28.38 13.74 22.40
N LEU A 200 -29.55 14.09 21.87
CA LEU A 200 -29.85 15.43 21.37
C LEU A 200 -30.45 16.23 22.52
N TYR A 201 -29.80 17.31 22.89
CA TYR A 201 -30.23 18.23 23.98
C TYR A 201 -30.94 19.42 23.36
N LYS A 202 -32.20 19.60 23.74
CA LYS A 202 -32.99 20.76 23.34
C LYS A 202 -32.99 21.78 24.49
N MET A 203 -32.59 23.02 24.22
CA MET A 203 -32.37 24.04 25.22
C MET A 203 -32.87 25.41 24.78
N ARG A 204 -33.01 26.33 25.74
CA ARG A 204 -33.45 27.71 25.53
C ARG A 204 -32.28 28.68 25.54
N TYR A 205 -32.27 29.56 24.55
CA TYR A 205 -31.44 30.76 24.54
C TYR A 205 -32.37 31.97 24.69
N GLU A 206 -32.33 32.60 25.84
CA GLU A 206 -33.22 33.74 26.17
C GLU A 206 -32.94 34.92 25.23
N LEU A 207 -33.98 35.52 24.67
CA LEU A 207 -33.87 36.76 23.91
C LEU A 207 -33.46 37.89 24.87
N VAL A 208 -32.61 38.81 24.41
CA VAL A 208 -32.20 40.00 25.16
C VAL A 208 -33.40 40.93 25.27
N GLU A 209 -34.18 41.05 24.21
CA GLU A 209 -35.45 41.79 24.16
C GLU A 209 -36.54 40.82 23.70
N ALA A 210 -37.58 40.67 24.48
CA ALA A 210 -38.70 39.78 24.15
C ALA A 210 -39.44 40.27 22.89
N ASP A 211 -39.83 39.33 22.03
CA ASP A 211 -40.62 39.62 20.84
C ASP A 211 -42.04 39.11 21.03
N GLY A 212 -42.90 39.99 21.51
CA GLY A 212 -44.24 39.66 21.93
C GLY A 212 -44.24 38.63 23.08
N GLU A 213 -44.87 37.48 22.88
CA GLU A 213 -44.87 36.38 23.84
C GLU A 213 -43.61 35.51 23.77
N ARG A 214 -42.77 35.65 22.73
CA ARG A 214 -41.54 34.88 22.56
C ARG A 214 -40.45 35.48 23.45
N THR A 215 -39.98 34.67 24.39
CA THR A 215 -38.93 35.06 25.34
C THR A 215 -37.58 34.36 25.05
N HIS A 216 -37.54 33.36 24.16
CA HIS A 216 -36.36 32.56 23.88
C HIS A 216 -36.40 31.94 22.48
N LEU A 217 -35.25 31.51 22.00
CA LEU A 217 -35.08 30.57 20.89
C LEU A 217 -34.78 29.16 21.42
N GLU A 218 -35.35 28.15 20.79
CA GLU A 218 -35.04 26.75 21.09
C GLU A 218 -33.93 26.28 20.17
N ILE A 219 -32.91 25.64 20.74
CA ILE A 219 -31.71 25.11 20.03
C ILE A 219 -31.53 23.65 20.38
N SER A 220 -31.23 22.83 19.39
CA SER A 220 -30.90 21.42 19.60
C SER A 220 -29.44 21.17 19.28
N THR A 221 -28.72 20.46 20.16
CA THR A 221 -27.32 20.11 19.96
C THR A 221 -26.97 18.75 20.56
N THR A 222 -26.06 18.03 19.95
CA THR A 222 -25.44 16.82 20.53
C THR A 222 -24.21 17.14 21.40
N ARG A 223 -23.77 18.43 21.39
CA ARG A 223 -22.52 18.87 22.02
C ARG A 223 -22.73 20.07 22.96
N PRO A 224 -23.49 19.92 24.06
CA PRO A 224 -23.73 21.04 25.00
C PRO A 224 -22.44 21.56 25.66
N GLU A 225 -21.35 20.75 25.69
CA GLU A 225 -20.05 21.17 26.21
C GLU A 225 -19.40 22.30 25.40
N THR A 226 -19.84 22.57 24.17
CA THR A 226 -19.28 23.65 23.32
C THR A 226 -20.01 24.95 23.38
N ILE A 227 -21.19 25.04 24.07
CA ILE A 227 -22.02 26.26 24.12
C ILE A 227 -21.26 27.48 24.64
N MET A 228 -20.25 27.28 25.45
CA MET A 228 -19.41 28.34 25.99
C MET A 228 -18.62 29.09 24.93
N GLY A 229 -18.39 28.45 23.77
CA GLY A 229 -17.74 29.00 22.58
C GLY A 229 -18.72 29.53 21.54
N ASP A 230 -20.02 29.55 21.80
CA ASP A 230 -20.98 30.06 20.83
C ASP A 230 -20.84 31.58 20.66
N SER A 231 -20.74 32.00 19.40
CA SER A 231 -20.61 33.40 19.02
C SER A 231 -21.85 33.98 18.28
N ALA A 232 -22.77 33.11 17.85
CA ALA A 232 -24.04 33.51 17.25
C ALA A 232 -25.07 32.38 17.35
N VAL A 233 -26.35 32.75 17.10
CA VAL A 233 -27.40 31.81 16.70
C VAL A 233 -27.79 32.14 15.26
N ALA A 234 -27.71 31.13 14.36
CA ALA A 234 -28.09 31.28 12.96
C ALA A 234 -29.51 30.76 12.71
N VAL A 235 -30.25 31.48 11.85
CA VAL A 235 -31.57 31.10 11.33
C VAL A 235 -31.55 31.24 9.82
N HIS A 236 -32.41 30.52 9.10
CA HIS A 236 -32.50 30.70 7.67
C HIS A 236 -33.12 32.06 7.32
N PRO A 237 -32.56 32.87 6.39
CA PRO A 237 -33.04 34.21 6.07
C PRO A 237 -34.50 34.28 5.58
N GLU A 238 -35.01 33.20 5.00
CA GLU A 238 -36.38 33.09 4.51
C GLU A 238 -37.33 32.34 5.47
N ASP A 239 -36.86 31.99 6.69
CA ASP A 239 -37.75 31.34 7.67
C ASP A 239 -38.65 32.35 8.32
N GLU A 240 -39.94 32.31 7.97
CA GLU A 240 -40.99 33.25 8.50
C GLU A 240 -41.07 33.23 10.02
N ARG A 241 -40.67 32.14 10.68
CA ARG A 241 -40.70 32.01 12.15
C ARG A 241 -39.68 32.92 12.84
N TYR A 242 -38.52 33.18 12.16
CA TYR A 242 -37.35 33.77 12.80
C TYR A 242 -36.71 34.92 12.03
N LYS A 243 -37.05 35.16 10.74
CA LYS A 243 -36.39 36.17 9.90
C LYS A 243 -36.42 37.58 10.49
N HIS A 244 -37.49 37.92 11.24
CA HIS A 244 -37.67 39.23 11.87
C HIS A 244 -36.78 39.41 13.12
N LEU A 245 -36.16 38.35 13.64
CA LEU A 245 -35.21 38.37 14.75
C LEU A 245 -33.76 38.57 14.30
N ILE A 246 -33.49 38.52 13.00
CA ILE A 246 -32.13 38.72 12.47
C ILE A 246 -31.65 40.12 12.81
N GLY A 247 -30.44 40.19 13.43
CA GLY A 247 -29.87 41.43 13.95
C GLY A 247 -30.21 41.71 15.42
N GLN A 248 -31.11 40.95 16.01
CA GLN A 248 -31.35 40.96 17.45
C GLN A 248 -30.34 40.08 18.17
N PHE A 249 -30.49 39.87 19.49
CA PHE A 249 -29.53 39.20 20.32
C PHE A 249 -30.19 38.17 21.24
N VAL A 250 -29.44 37.11 21.58
CA VAL A 250 -29.76 36.16 22.64
C VAL A 250 -28.67 36.12 23.70
N TRP A 251 -29.03 35.63 24.88
CA TRP A 251 -28.06 35.31 25.93
C TRP A 251 -27.52 33.93 25.76
N ARG A 252 -26.20 33.81 25.54
CA ARG A 252 -25.47 32.55 25.70
C ARG A 252 -25.52 32.13 27.17
N PRO A 253 -25.85 30.86 27.50
CA PRO A 253 -26.02 30.46 28.91
C PRO A 253 -24.74 30.57 29.75
N TYR A 254 -23.61 30.03 29.25
CA TYR A 254 -22.32 29.93 29.96
C TYR A 254 -21.14 30.31 29.09
N PRO A 255 -20.19 31.13 29.60
CA PRO A 255 -20.49 32.22 30.55
C PRO A 255 -21.58 33.11 29.93
N LYS A 256 -22.44 33.66 30.76
CA LYS A 256 -23.54 34.51 30.26
C LYS A 256 -23.01 35.65 29.40
N GLY A 257 -23.38 35.68 28.15
CA GLY A 257 -22.89 36.62 27.16
C GLY A 257 -23.94 36.95 26.11
N LYS A 258 -23.92 38.17 25.60
CA LYS A 258 -24.82 38.62 24.53
C LYS A 258 -24.22 38.22 23.18
N ILE A 259 -24.94 37.42 22.37
CA ILE A 259 -24.53 36.97 21.03
C ILE A 259 -25.63 37.29 19.99
N PRO A 260 -25.27 37.63 18.73
CA PRO A 260 -26.24 38.05 17.72
C PRO A 260 -27.02 36.85 17.13
N ILE A 261 -28.23 37.17 16.66
CA ILE A 261 -28.99 36.28 15.75
C ILE A 261 -28.65 36.70 14.33
N ILE A 262 -28.12 35.74 13.54
CA ILE A 262 -27.67 35.95 12.15
C ILE A 262 -28.53 35.17 11.16
N GLY A 263 -28.62 35.66 9.92
CA GLY A 263 -29.28 34.95 8.83
C GLY A 263 -28.24 34.22 7.96
N ASP A 264 -28.31 32.90 7.89
CA ASP A 264 -27.43 32.13 7.01
C ASP A 264 -28.19 31.02 6.29
N SER A 265 -28.02 30.90 4.98
CA SER A 265 -28.69 29.92 4.12
C SER A 265 -28.26 28.48 4.37
N TYR A 266 -27.20 28.25 5.14
CA TYR A 266 -26.75 26.92 5.57
C TYR A 266 -27.80 26.27 6.52
N VAL A 267 -28.56 27.03 7.24
CA VAL A 267 -29.55 26.51 8.24
C VAL A 267 -30.70 25.82 7.54
N ASP A 268 -30.89 24.54 7.85
CA ASP A 268 -32.06 23.78 7.38
C ASP A 268 -33.29 24.15 8.21
N ARG A 269 -34.33 24.68 7.55
CA ARG A 269 -35.59 25.13 8.19
C ARG A 269 -36.40 24.00 8.80
N GLU A 270 -36.24 22.79 8.27
CA GLU A 270 -37.02 21.61 8.65
C GLU A 270 -36.29 20.72 9.66
N PHE A 271 -34.98 20.93 9.84
CA PHE A 271 -34.19 20.15 10.79
C PHE A 271 -34.26 20.75 12.21
N GLY A 272 -34.66 19.93 13.18
CA GLY A 272 -34.71 20.30 14.59
C GLY A 272 -35.65 21.48 14.84
N THR A 273 -35.11 22.55 15.40
CA THR A 273 -35.87 23.78 15.71
C THR A 273 -35.83 24.82 14.59
N GLY A 274 -35.00 24.65 13.59
CA GLY A 274 -34.66 25.65 12.56
C GLY A 274 -33.73 26.77 13.08
N CYS A 275 -33.19 26.60 14.29
CA CYS A 275 -32.19 27.50 14.88
C CYS A 275 -30.90 26.71 15.14
N LEU A 276 -29.80 27.23 14.64
CA LEU A 276 -28.47 26.64 14.79
C LEU A 276 -27.59 27.50 15.70
N LYS A 277 -27.05 26.93 16.78
CA LYS A 277 -25.97 27.57 17.51
C LYS A 277 -24.69 27.55 16.67
N VAL A 278 -23.92 28.60 16.66
CA VAL A 278 -22.70 28.74 15.88
C VAL A 278 -21.49 28.81 16.80
N THR A 279 -20.65 27.75 16.73
CA THR A 279 -19.42 27.62 17.55
C THR A 279 -18.21 27.53 16.63
N PRO A 280 -17.68 28.63 16.09
CA PRO A 280 -16.68 28.62 15.02
C PRO A 280 -15.37 27.91 15.39
N ALA A 281 -15.05 27.74 16.66
CA ALA A 281 -13.84 27.07 17.12
C ALA A 281 -13.94 25.53 17.13
N HIS A 282 -15.15 24.94 17.10
CA HIS A 282 -15.36 23.52 17.40
C HIS A 282 -16.23 22.77 16.39
N ASP A 283 -16.58 23.41 15.27
CA ASP A 283 -17.26 22.79 14.15
C ASP A 283 -16.80 23.41 12.82
N LYS A 284 -16.59 22.59 11.80
CA LYS A 284 -16.08 23.03 10.49
C LYS A 284 -17.09 23.93 9.76
N ASN A 285 -18.39 23.57 9.80
CA ASN A 285 -19.43 24.35 9.15
C ASN A 285 -19.68 25.66 9.90
N ASP A 286 -19.69 25.62 11.25
CA ASP A 286 -19.79 26.80 12.08
C ASP A 286 -18.62 27.77 11.89
N PHE A 287 -17.41 27.23 11.60
CA PHE A 287 -16.26 28.06 11.26
C PHE A 287 -16.47 28.83 9.94
N GLU A 288 -17.00 28.15 8.91
CA GLU A 288 -17.32 28.79 7.63
C GLU A 288 -18.42 29.87 7.78
N ILE A 289 -19.47 29.59 8.60
CA ILE A 289 -20.47 30.58 8.97
C ILE A 289 -19.80 31.74 9.70
N GLY A 290 -18.94 31.45 10.64
CA GLY A 290 -18.17 32.43 11.39
C GLY A 290 -17.35 33.36 10.50
N GLN A 291 -16.68 32.82 9.49
CA GLN A 291 -15.94 33.63 8.50
C GLN A 291 -16.86 34.53 7.67
N ARG A 292 -17.98 34.00 7.16
CA ARG A 292 -18.96 34.81 6.38
C ARG A 292 -19.54 35.98 7.16
N HIS A 293 -19.74 35.77 8.46
CA HIS A 293 -20.38 36.77 9.34
C HIS A 293 -19.40 37.48 10.28
N ASN A 294 -18.08 37.27 10.09
CA ASN A 294 -17.00 37.86 10.92
C ASN A 294 -17.25 37.67 12.44
N LEU A 295 -17.62 36.44 12.84
CA LEU A 295 -17.87 36.09 14.22
C LEU A 295 -16.59 35.88 15.01
N GLU A 296 -16.65 36.11 16.32
CA GLU A 296 -15.55 35.78 17.23
C GLU A 296 -15.35 34.27 17.30
N VAL A 297 -14.07 33.82 17.32
CA VAL A 297 -13.68 32.41 17.45
C VAL A 297 -13.21 32.18 18.88
N ILE A 298 -14.01 31.49 19.67
CA ILE A 298 -13.78 31.25 21.11
C ILE A 298 -13.41 29.76 21.28
N GLU A 299 -12.13 29.46 21.43
CA GLU A 299 -11.66 28.10 21.65
C GLU A 299 -11.80 27.70 23.12
N VAL A 300 -12.77 26.83 23.44
CA VAL A 300 -13.07 26.39 24.80
C VAL A 300 -12.58 24.97 25.14
N ILE A 301 -12.11 24.20 24.17
CA ILE A 301 -11.56 22.85 24.33
C ILE A 301 -10.09 22.87 23.95
N ASP A 302 -9.23 22.42 24.83
CA ASP A 302 -7.78 22.37 24.65
C ASP A 302 -7.30 21.19 23.79
N ALA A 303 -5.99 21.07 23.56
CA ALA A 303 -5.35 20.01 22.80
C ALA A 303 -5.54 18.60 23.40
N LYS A 304 -5.82 18.48 24.70
CA LYS A 304 -6.09 17.22 25.39
C LYS A 304 -7.56 16.81 25.37
N GLY A 305 -8.43 17.67 24.82
CA GLY A 305 -9.88 17.48 24.83
C GLY A 305 -10.53 17.84 26.17
N ALA A 306 -9.88 18.66 26.96
CA ALA A 306 -10.43 19.22 28.21
C ALA A 306 -10.90 20.66 27.99
N LEU A 307 -11.89 21.07 28.75
CA LEU A 307 -12.37 22.47 28.72
C LEU A 307 -11.32 23.37 29.38
N ASN A 308 -11.01 24.49 28.73
CA ASN A 308 -10.07 25.47 29.25
C ASN A 308 -10.76 26.56 30.11
N GLU A 309 -10.01 27.56 30.53
CA GLU A 309 -10.49 28.62 31.42
C GLU A 309 -11.56 29.52 30.75
N LEU A 310 -11.60 29.58 29.42
CA LEU A 310 -12.64 30.36 28.69
C LEU A 310 -14.03 29.70 28.77
N ALA A 311 -14.08 28.42 29.09
CA ALA A 311 -15.32 27.66 29.19
C ALA A 311 -16.14 27.97 30.47
N SER A 312 -15.69 28.75 31.36
CA SER A 312 -16.24 29.04 32.70
C SER A 312 -15.50 28.27 33.80
N PRO A 313 -15.26 28.92 34.95
CA PRO A 313 -14.59 28.28 36.09
C PRO A 313 -15.27 26.99 36.58
N ALA A 314 -16.59 26.88 36.39
CA ALA A 314 -17.33 25.69 36.82
C ALA A 314 -17.01 24.42 36.02
N PHE A 315 -16.54 24.57 34.78
CA PHE A 315 -16.30 23.44 33.85
C PHE A 315 -14.86 23.34 33.40
N ALA A 316 -14.01 24.32 33.71
CA ALA A 316 -12.61 24.33 33.35
C ALA A 316 -11.86 23.09 33.88
N GLY A 317 -10.99 22.48 33.08
CA GLY A 317 -10.21 21.27 33.40
C GLY A 317 -10.99 19.95 33.28
N LEU A 318 -12.28 19.99 32.99
CA LEU A 318 -13.08 18.77 32.76
C LEU A 318 -12.82 18.20 31.37
N ASP A 319 -12.70 16.87 31.29
CA ASP A 319 -12.79 16.16 30.01
C ASP A 319 -14.11 16.48 29.29
N ARG A 320 -14.08 16.69 27.99
CA ARG A 320 -15.23 17.12 27.16
C ARG A 320 -16.49 16.26 27.34
N PHE A 321 -16.34 14.94 27.55
CA PHE A 321 -17.50 14.05 27.74
C PHE A 321 -18.05 14.13 29.16
N LYS A 322 -17.21 14.40 30.16
CA LYS A 322 -17.65 14.70 31.52
C LYS A 322 -18.34 16.07 31.57
N ALA A 323 -17.74 17.06 30.92
CA ALA A 323 -18.29 18.38 30.79
C ALA A 323 -19.66 18.36 30.10
N ARG A 324 -19.85 17.56 29.02
CA ARG A 324 -21.12 17.37 28.34
C ARG A 324 -22.26 17.05 29.32
N LYS A 325 -22.02 16.09 30.22
CA LYS A 325 -23.01 15.70 31.24
C LYS A 325 -23.28 16.82 32.27
N GLN A 326 -22.19 17.41 32.79
CA GLN A 326 -22.32 18.45 33.82
C GLN A 326 -22.96 19.74 33.29
N VAL A 327 -22.64 20.13 32.04
CA VAL A 327 -23.28 21.26 31.39
C VAL A 327 -24.80 21.01 31.19
N ALA A 328 -25.15 19.79 30.75
CA ALA A 328 -26.58 19.43 30.61
C ALA A 328 -27.33 19.44 31.95
N GLU A 329 -26.69 18.96 33.02
CA GLU A 329 -27.26 19.02 34.40
C GLU A 329 -27.39 20.48 34.92
N ALA A 330 -26.41 21.32 34.62
CA ALA A 330 -26.49 22.75 34.97
C ALA A 330 -27.62 23.48 34.22
N LEU A 331 -27.74 23.22 32.90
CA LEU A 331 -28.85 23.77 32.09
C LEU A 331 -30.21 23.31 32.60
N GLU A 332 -30.35 22.08 33.08
CA GLU A 332 -31.58 21.56 33.68
C GLU A 332 -31.88 22.28 35.00
N THR A 333 -30.89 22.46 35.85
CA THR A 333 -31.02 23.17 37.14
C THR A 333 -31.45 24.62 36.95
N ASP A 334 -30.91 25.28 35.92
CA ASP A 334 -31.25 26.67 35.59
C ASP A 334 -32.54 26.79 34.77
N GLY A 335 -33.24 25.67 34.48
CA GLY A 335 -34.50 25.64 33.73
C GLY A 335 -34.34 25.97 32.24
N LEU A 336 -33.11 25.89 31.74
CA LEU A 336 -32.77 26.15 30.33
C LEU A 336 -32.84 24.92 29.46
N LEU A 337 -32.71 23.70 30.02
CA LEU A 337 -32.87 22.44 29.28
C LEU A 337 -34.37 22.10 29.17
N ILE A 338 -34.83 21.88 27.94
CA ILE A 338 -36.21 21.53 27.62
C ILE A 338 -36.39 20.02 27.57
N GLU A 339 -35.50 19.32 26.84
CA GLU A 339 -35.65 17.91 26.52
C GLU A 339 -34.30 17.21 26.26
N ARG A 340 -34.28 15.90 26.49
CA ARG A 340 -33.16 14.98 26.13
C ARG A 340 -33.73 13.84 25.31
N GLU A 341 -33.37 13.78 24.05
CA GLU A 341 -33.82 12.72 23.14
C GLU A 341 -32.67 11.77 22.80
N PRO A 342 -32.88 10.44 22.84
CA PRO A 342 -31.94 9.53 22.26
C PRO A 342 -31.72 9.86 20.77
N TYR A 343 -30.48 9.99 20.35
CA TYR A 343 -30.14 10.38 18.98
C TYR A 343 -28.94 9.58 18.48
N GLU A 344 -29.14 8.87 17.37
CA GLU A 344 -28.06 8.19 16.68
C GLU A 344 -27.40 9.17 15.71
N ASN A 345 -26.11 9.43 15.90
CA ASN A 345 -25.33 10.30 15.03
C ASN A 345 -24.05 9.57 14.56
N VAL A 346 -23.50 10.04 13.45
CA VAL A 346 -22.23 9.53 12.90
C VAL A 346 -21.11 10.46 13.34
N VAL A 347 -20.14 9.91 14.07
CA VAL A 347 -19.03 10.66 14.66
C VAL A 347 -17.72 10.20 14.06
N GLY A 348 -16.84 11.15 13.72
CA GLY A 348 -15.49 10.87 13.26
C GLY A 348 -14.59 10.41 14.41
N PHE A 349 -13.90 9.29 14.20
CA PHE A 349 -12.93 8.73 15.14
C PHE A 349 -11.54 8.76 14.53
N SER A 350 -10.53 9.12 15.32
CA SER A 350 -9.14 8.97 14.92
C SER A 350 -8.79 7.49 14.71
N GLU A 351 -8.26 7.14 13.55
CA GLU A 351 -7.88 5.75 13.22
C GLU A 351 -6.88 5.18 14.22
N ARG A 352 -5.92 5.98 14.67
CA ARG A 352 -4.83 5.53 15.56
C ARG A 352 -5.11 5.76 17.03
N GLY A 353 -5.84 6.82 17.35
CA GLY A 353 -6.22 7.16 18.72
C GLY A 353 -7.41 6.38 19.23
N ASP A 354 -8.28 5.91 18.34
CA ASP A 354 -9.58 5.26 18.61
C ASP A 354 -10.47 6.06 19.56
N VAL A 355 -10.39 7.39 19.43
CA VAL A 355 -11.23 8.36 20.15
C VAL A 355 -11.92 9.27 19.15
N PRO A 356 -13.09 9.85 19.50
CA PRO A 356 -13.69 10.89 18.68
C PRO A 356 -12.71 12.06 18.45
N ILE A 357 -12.61 12.50 17.20
CA ILE A 357 -11.80 13.68 16.86
C ILE A 357 -12.41 14.94 17.47
N GLU A 358 -11.59 15.99 17.57
CA GLU A 358 -12.03 17.33 17.92
C GLU A 358 -11.71 18.27 16.75
N PRO A 359 -12.72 18.85 16.06
CA PRO A 359 -12.46 19.95 15.14
C PRO A 359 -11.81 21.11 15.89
N ARG A 360 -10.62 21.52 15.45
CA ARG A 360 -9.82 22.52 16.15
C ARG A 360 -9.19 23.50 15.18
N LEU A 361 -9.25 24.78 15.49
CA LEU A 361 -8.53 25.79 14.73
C LEU A 361 -7.06 25.78 15.12
N SER A 362 -6.20 25.40 14.17
CA SER A 362 -4.78 25.25 14.43
C SER A 362 -3.94 25.80 13.30
N GLU A 363 -2.80 26.38 13.66
CA GLU A 363 -1.79 26.82 12.70
C GLU A 363 -0.90 25.64 12.29
N GLN A 364 -1.02 25.23 11.05
CA GLN A 364 -0.41 24.01 10.51
C GLN A 364 0.28 24.31 9.17
N TRP A 365 1.12 23.38 8.72
CA TRP A 365 1.65 23.36 7.37
C TRP A 365 0.72 22.60 6.44
N PHE A 366 0.42 23.21 5.31
CA PHE A 366 -0.47 22.65 4.28
C PHE A 366 0.24 22.54 2.95
N LEU A 367 -0.12 21.50 2.20
CA LEU A 367 0.22 21.31 0.80
C LEU A 367 -1.01 21.51 -0.08
N LYS A 368 -1.01 22.54 -0.91
CA LYS A 368 -1.91 22.66 -2.05
C LYS A 368 -1.47 21.67 -3.11
N TYR A 369 -2.32 20.73 -3.46
CA TYR A 369 -1.91 19.69 -4.40
C TYR A 369 -1.55 20.23 -5.78
N PRO A 370 -0.33 19.96 -6.28
CA PRO A 370 0.08 20.34 -7.63
C PRO A 370 -0.45 19.34 -8.66
N LYS A 371 -0.51 19.77 -9.92
CA LYS A 371 -0.75 18.89 -11.09
C LYS A 371 -2.01 18.01 -11.02
N VAL A 372 -3.08 18.49 -10.39
CA VAL A 372 -4.33 17.74 -10.23
C VAL A 372 -4.96 17.41 -11.59
N GLU A 373 -4.99 18.37 -12.52
CA GLU A 373 -5.58 18.17 -13.85
C GLU A 373 -4.74 17.22 -14.71
N GLU A 374 -3.41 17.30 -14.62
CA GLU A 374 -2.51 16.34 -15.28
C GLU A 374 -2.64 14.94 -14.69
N ALA A 375 -2.85 14.82 -13.38
CA ALA A 375 -3.08 13.53 -12.71
C ALA A 375 -4.40 12.87 -13.15
N LYS A 376 -5.48 13.67 -13.35
CA LYS A 376 -6.72 13.19 -13.95
C LYS A 376 -6.49 12.74 -15.39
N ARG A 377 -5.84 13.59 -16.19
CA ARG A 377 -5.57 13.32 -17.62
C ARG A 377 -4.72 12.07 -17.83
N ALA A 378 -3.72 11.81 -16.94
CA ALA A 378 -2.91 10.59 -16.98
C ALA A 378 -3.76 9.32 -16.92
N VAL A 379 -4.79 9.32 -16.08
CA VAL A 379 -5.68 8.17 -15.88
C VAL A 379 -6.80 8.13 -16.94
N GLU A 380 -7.36 9.28 -17.32
CA GLU A 380 -8.42 9.36 -18.34
C GLU A 380 -7.94 8.87 -19.70
N LYS A 381 -6.72 9.24 -20.10
CA LYS A 381 -6.08 8.82 -21.36
C LYS A 381 -5.46 7.43 -21.30
N GLY A 382 -5.45 6.76 -20.14
CA GLY A 382 -4.88 5.42 -19.98
C GLY A 382 -3.36 5.37 -20.02
N ILE A 383 -2.67 6.50 -19.75
CA ILE A 383 -1.23 6.55 -19.52
C ILE A 383 -0.92 5.80 -18.23
N ILE A 384 -1.75 5.99 -17.20
CA ILE A 384 -1.83 5.13 -16.01
C ILE A 384 -3.10 4.29 -16.09
N ARG A 385 -2.98 2.98 -15.90
CA ARG A 385 -4.10 2.03 -15.96
C ARG A 385 -4.37 1.41 -14.61
N PHE A 386 -5.62 1.46 -14.16
CA PHE A 386 -6.07 0.77 -12.96
C PHE A 386 -6.62 -0.61 -13.27
N HIS A 387 -6.23 -1.60 -12.51
CA HIS A 387 -6.69 -2.99 -12.61
C HIS A 387 -7.29 -3.43 -11.26
N PRO A 388 -8.63 -3.65 -11.17
CA PRO A 388 -9.65 -3.48 -12.21
C PRO A 388 -10.00 -2.00 -12.46
N ASP A 389 -10.48 -1.70 -13.67
CA ASP A 389 -10.78 -0.34 -14.17
C ASP A 389 -11.81 0.44 -13.32
N ARG A 390 -12.66 -0.26 -12.56
CA ARG A 390 -13.65 0.40 -11.67
C ARG A 390 -13.02 1.42 -10.71
N TRP A 391 -11.78 1.22 -10.27
CA TRP A 391 -11.07 2.11 -9.35
C TRP A 391 -10.67 3.45 -9.98
N LYS A 392 -10.64 3.53 -11.31
CA LYS A 392 -10.48 4.78 -12.05
C LYS A 392 -11.55 5.80 -11.67
N LYS A 393 -12.82 5.38 -11.59
CA LYS A 393 -13.94 6.27 -11.22
C LYS A 393 -13.78 6.81 -9.79
N THR A 394 -13.39 5.95 -8.85
CA THR A 394 -13.15 6.32 -7.45
C THR A 394 -12.00 7.33 -7.32
N TYR A 395 -10.90 7.09 -8.04
CA TYR A 395 -9.75 7.98 -8.09
C TYR A 395 -10.12 9.38 -8.62
N LEU A 396 -10.81 9.43 -9.78
CA LEU A 396 -11.22 10.70 -10.40
C LEU A 396 -12.24 11.46 -9.55
N HIS A 397 -13.16 10.75 -8.89
CA HIS A 397 -14.12 11.38 -7.98
C HIS A 397 -13.43 12.09 -6.82
N TRP A 398 -12.44 11.44 -6.18
CA TRP A 398 -11.69 12.04 -5.10
C TRP A 398 -10.90 13.28 -5.56
N LEU A 399 -10.23 13.22 -6.73
CA LEU A 399 -9.52 14.37 -7.28
C LEU A 399 -10.42 15.58 -7.58
N ASN A 400 -11.70 15.36 -7.87
CA ASN A 400 -12.65 16.45 -8.11
C ASN A 400 -13.02 17.19 -6.83
N GLY A 401 -12.92 16.56 -5.67
CA GLY A 401 -13.22 17.14 -4.36
C GLY A 401 -12.00 17.40 -3.48
N ILE A 402 -10.79 17.31 -4.05
CA ILE A 402 -9.54 17.36 -3.29
C ILE A 402 -9.38 18.67 -2.52
N GLN A 403 -9.00 18.57 -1.25
CA GLN A 403 -8.71 19.70 -0.36
C GLN A 403 -7.22 19.76 -0.05
N ASP A 404 -6.72 20.93 0.36
CA ASP A 404 -5.33 21.09 0.77
C ASP A 404 -4.98 20.15 1.92
N TRP A 405 -3.85 19.47 1.82
CA TRP A 405 -3.42 18.46 2.77
C TRP A 405 -2.64 19.06 3.93
N CYS A 406 -3.10 18.84 5.16
CA CYS A 406 -2.35 19.16 6.37
C CYS A 406 -1.18 18.19 6.52
N ILE A 407 0.06 18.67 6.29
CA ILE A 407 1.29 17.86 6.28
C ILE A 407 2.08 17.90 7.58
N SER A 408 1.73 18.71 8.56
CA SER A 408 2.42 18.78 9.86
C SER A 408 1.76 17.87 10.90
N ARG A 409 2.60 17.26 11.73
CA ARG A 409 2.20 16.40 12.86
C ARG A 409 2.99 16.79 14.12
N GLN A 410 2.31 16.90 15.26
CA GLN A 410 2.88 17.23 16.55
C GLN A 410 3.49 15.98 17.19
N LEU A 411 4.41 15.35 16.48
CA LEU A 411 5.13 14.14 16.87
C LEU A 411 6.61 14.42 17.03
N TRP A 412 7.33 13.48 17.63
CA TRP A 412 8.79 13.52 17.72
C TRP A 412 9.44 12.56 16.72
N TRP A 413 8.74 11.53 16.30
CA TRP A 413 9.19 10.51 15.36
C TRP A 413 8.71 10.82 13.94
N GLY A 414 9.65 11.05 13.04
CA GLY A 414 9.41 11.39 11.63
C GLY A 414 10.41 12.41 11.10
N HIS A 415 10.21 12.85 9.86
CA HIS A 415 11.02 13.88 9.21
C HIS A 415 10.68 15.24 9.82
N ARG A 416 11.59 15.83 10.53
CA ARG A 416 11.39 17.15 11.13
C ARG A 416 11.26 18.21 10.04
N ILE A 417 10.27 19.07 10.17
CA ILE A 417 9.99 20.12 9.16
C ILE A 417 11.21 21.01 8.99
N PRO A 418 11.70 21.21 7.74
CA PRO A 418 12.94 21.91 7.46
C PRO A 418 12.75 23.44 7.42
N VAL A 419 12.17 23.97 8.48
CA VAL A 419 11.90 25.41 8.67
C VAL A 419 12.48 25.85 10.00
N TRP A 420 13.16 26.99 10.00
CA TRP A 420 13.76 27.60 11.19
C TRP A 420 13.23 29.00 11.37
N TYR A 421 12.90 29.32 12.60
CA TYR A 421 12.37 30.62 13.03
C TYR A 421 13.48 31.39 13.76
N LYS A 422 13.58 32.67 13.49
CA LYS A 422 14.53 33.56 14.19
C LYS A 422 14.16 33.68 15.65
N LYS A 423 15.05 33.32 16.56
CA LYS A 423 14.86 33.47 17.99
C LYS A 423 14.65 34.95 18.36
N GLY A 424 13.76 35.23 19.29
CA GLY A 424 13.44 36.56 19.75
C GLY A 424 12.36 37.31 18.96
N ILE A 425 11.77 36.65 17.96
CA ILE A 425 10.56 37.14 17.27
C ILE A 425 9.38 36.31 17.78
N GLU A 426 8.32 36.98 18.23
CA GLU A 426 7.08 36.31 18.65
C GLU A 426 6.40 35.65 17.43
N LYS A 427 5.78 34.48 17.64
CA LYS A 427 5.20 33.69 16.54
C LYS A 427 4.15 34.45 15.73
N GLU A 428 3.35 35.25 16.40
CA GLU A 428 2.32 36.10 15.79
C GLU A 428 2.88 37.24 14.92
N SER A 429 4.16 37.59 15.12
CA SER A 429 4.89 38.64 14.38
C SER A 429 5.78 38.07 13.28
N LEU A 430 5.78 36.74 13.06
CA LEU A 430 6.59 36.15 12.02
C LEU A 430 6.03 36.48 10.64
N ASP A 431 6.89 37.04 9.79
CA ASP A 431 6.62 37.19 8.37
C ASP A 431 7.29 36.03 7.61
N TYR A 432 6.47 35.07 7.13
CA TYR A 432 6.92 33.89 6.42
C TYR A 432 7.56 34.21 5.04
N ALA A 433 7.33 35.37 4.50
CA ALA A 433 7.98 35.85 3.27
C ALA A 433 9.35 36.49 3.54
N ASN A 434 9.67 36.85 4.78
CA ASN A 434 10.92 37.47 5.16
C ASN A 434 12.00 36.43 5.53
N PRO A 435 13.08 36.28 4.75
CA PRO A 435 14.12 35.30 5.01
C PRO A 435 14.93 35.57 6.30
N GLU A 436 14.81 36.78 6.87
CA GLU A 436 15.40 37.10 8.18
C GLU A 436 14.56 36.63 9.35
N HIS A 437 13.26 36.38 9.13
CA HIS A 437 12.35 35.81 10.12
C HIS A 437 12.25 34.30 10.02
N VAL A 438 12.19 33.76 8.79
CA VAL A 438 11.95 32.35 8.51
C VAL A 438 12.93 31.84 7.46
N TYR A 439 13.70 30.83 7.80
CA TYR A 439 14.60 30.14 6.88
C TYR A 439 14.03 28.76 6.52
N VAL A 440 14.00 28.44 5.24
CA VAL A 440 13.56 27.15 4.73
C VAL A 440 14.67 26.52 3.90
N GLY A 441 15.21 25.39 4.36
CA GLY A 441 16.34 24.73 3.71
C GLY A 441 16.50 23.28 4.16
N VAL A 442 17.24 22.47 3.42
CA VAL A 442 17.53 21.07 3.80
C VAL A 442 18.46 21.01 5.00
N GLU A 443 19.46 21.86 4.99
CA GLU A 443 20.43 22.00 6.09
C GLU A 443 20.04 23.17 6.99
N ALA A 444 20.51 23.12 8.23
CA ALA A 444 20.32 24.22 9.18
C ALA A 444 20.99 25.53 8.68
N PRO A 445 20.41 26.70 8.98
CA PRO A 445 20.99 27.97 8.59
C PRO A 445 22.35 28.23 9.25
N GLU A 446 23.20 29.05 8.62
CA GLU A 446 24.39 29.54 9.25
C GLU A 446 24.05 30.27 10.56
N ASN A 447 24.89 30.14 11.59
CA ASN A 447 24.62 30.59 12.95
C ASN A 447 23.34 30.01 13.54
N SER A 448 23.18 28.67 13.43
CA SER A 448 22.01 27.92 13.85
C SER A 448 21.58 28.16 15.31
N GLU A 449 22.50 28.64 16.16
CA GLU A 449 22.21 29.02 17.56
C GLU A 449 21.21 30.20 17.68
N LYS A 450 21.06 31.01 16.62
CA LYS A 450 20.10 32.13 16.54
C LYS A 450 18.73 31.71 16.00
N TRP A 451 18.58 30.45 15.64
CA TRP A 451 17.38 29.90 15.01
C TRP A 451 16.80 28.75 15.86
N GLU A 452 15.51 28.55 15.72
CA GLU A 452 14.79 27.42 16.30
C GLU A 452 14.08 26.68 15.17
N GLN A 453 14.36 25.38 15.04
CA GLN A 453 13.69 24.56 14.04
C GLN A 453 12.27 24.28 14.47
N ASP A 454 11.35 24.23 13.50
CA ASP A 454 9.96 23.82 13.70
C ASP A 454 9.91 22.51 14.52
N PRO A 455 9.14 22.46 15.62
CA PRO A 455 9.07 21.27 16.47
C PRO A 455 8.35 20.09 15.82
N ASP A 456 7.51 20.35 14.81
CA ASP A 456 6.67 19.35 14.19
C ASP A 456 7.44 18.49 13.18
N VAL A 457 6.90 17.34 12.87
CA VAL A 457 7.38 16.46 11.79
C VAL A 457 6.37 16.42 10.66
N LEU A 458 6.82 15.96 9.50
CA LEU A 458 5.94 15.71 8.37
C LEU A 458 5.03 14.50 8.61
N ASP A 459 3.85 14.52 8.02
CA ASP A 459 3.00 13.35 7.89
C ASP A 459 3.76 12.20 7.23
N THR A 460 3.55 10.97 7.70
CA THR A 460 4.16 9.75 7.14
C THR A 460 4.03 9.69 5.61
N TRP A 461 2.83 10.01 5.10
CA TRP A 461 2.57 10.00 3.66
C TRP A 461 3.35 11.07 2.89
N ALA A 462 3.79 12.16 3.56
CA ALA A 462 4.66 13.17 2.97
C ALA A 462 6.13 12.72 2.80
N SER A 463 6.43 11.48 3.19
CA SER A 463 7.67 10.79 2.82
C SER A 463 7.41 9.68 1.80
N SER A 464 6.43 8.82 2.06
CA SER A 464 6.15 7.64 1.25
C SER A 464 5.67 7.97 -0.17
N TYR A 465 5.12 9.17 -0.40
CA TYR A 465 4.70 9.62 -1.74
C TYR A 465 5.87 9.83 -2.72
N LEU A 466 7.11 9.85 -2.22
CA LEU A 466 8.34 9.95 -3.03
C LEU A 466 8.94 8.57 -3.35
N TRP A 467 8.33 7.47 -2.86
CA TRP A 467 8.92 6.15 -2.84
C TRP A 467 9.56 5.70 -4.15
N PRO A 468 8.92 5.81 -5.33
CA PRO A 468 9.55 5.40 -6.58
C PRO A 468 10.77 6.22 -6.97
N MET A 469 10.74 7.54 -6.75
CA MET A 469 11.81 8.45 -7.15
C MET A 469 12.99 8.41 -6.16
N ALA A 470 12.69 8.51 -4.86
CA ALA A 470 13.72 8.59 -3.83
C ALA A 470 14.55 7.31 -3.74
N ASN A 471 13.93 6.13 -3.93
CA ASN A 471 14.65 4.86 -3.97
C ASN A 471 15.63 4.73 -5.15
N LEU A 472 15.42 5.49 -6.21
CA LEU A 472 16.31 5.56 -7.36
C LEU A 472 17.31 6.75 -7.29
N GLY A 473 17.33 7.46 -6.15
CA GLY A 473 18.34 8.47 -5.84
C GLY A 473 17.93 9.92 -6.06
N TRP A 474 16.67 10.22 -6.47
CA TRP A 474 16.19 11.60 -6.57
C TRP A 474 16.36 12.35 -5.23
N PRO A 475 16.72 13.65 -5.20
CA PRO A 475 16.87 14.58 -6.34
C PRO A 475 18.29 14.67 -6.91
N GLU A 476 19.30 14.23 -6.20
CA GLU A 476 20.72 14.40 -6.59
C GLU A 476 21.29 13.08 -7.10
N LEU A 477 21.22 12.90 -8.42
CA LEU A 477 21.61 11.67 -9.08
C LEU A 477 23.11 11.69 -9.46
N ASN A 478 23.88 10.72 -8.98
CA ASN A 478 25.17 10.38 -9.58
C ASN A 478 24.99 9.71 -10.96
N ASP A 479 26.07 9.49 -11.69
CA ASP A 479 26.00 8.99 -13.07
C ASP A 479 25.40 7.57 -13.16
N GLN A 480 25.59 6.72 -12.15
CA GLN A 480 24.99 5.40 -12.08
C GLN A 480 23.48 5.51 -11.81
N GLN A 481 23.09 6.36 -10.85
CA GLN A 481 21.68 6.62 -10.50
C GLN A 481 20.91 7.25 -11.66
N LYS A 482 21.55 8.12 -12.49
CA LYS A 482 20.91 8.62 -13.71
C LYS A 482 20.56 7.50 -14.69
N LYS A 483 21.47 6.52 -14.87
CA LYS A 483 21.20 5.34 -15.71
C LYS A 483 20.09 4.47 -15.13
N GLU A 484 20.12 4.24 -13.83
CA GLU A 484 19.07 3.47 -13.13
C GLU A 484 17.72 4.16 -13.20
N MET A 485 17.67 5.47 -12.96
CA MET A 485 16.46 6.27 -13.06
C MET A 485 15.87 6.21 -14.48
N ALA A 486 16.70 6.39 -15.50
CA ALA A 486 16.26 6.34 -16.90
C ALA A 486 15.76 4.95 -17.32
N TYR A 487 16.23 3.89 -16.66
CA TYR A 487 15.88 2.50 -16.97
C TYR A 487 14.66 2.00 -16.18
N TRP A 488 14.58 2.31 -14.87
CA TRP A 488 13.56 1.78 -13.97
C TRP A 488 12.36 2.70 -13.75
N TYR A 489 12.46 3.99 -14.10
CA TYR A 489 11.39 4.98 -13.92
C TYR A 489 10.85 5.46 -15.28
N PRO A 490 9.52 5.52 -15.47
CA PRO A 490 8.45 5.07 -14.57
C PRO A 490 8.49 3.57 -14.28
N THR A 491 8.13 3.16 -13.04
CA THR A 491 8.04 1.74 -12.71
C THR A 491 6.90 1.07 -13.48
N THR A 492 6.98 -0.24 -13.66
CA THR A 492 6.02 -0.95 -14.52
C THR A 492 4.67 -1.11 -13.85
N THR A 493 4.67 -1.53 -12.59
CA THR A 493 3.43 -1.84 -11.87
C THR A 493 3.56 -1.44 -10.40
N LEU A 494 2.48 -0.87 -9.86
CA LEU A 494 2.24 -0.73 -8.43
C LEU A 494 1.16 -1.73 -8.03
N VAL A 495 1.36 -2.49 -6.96
CA VAL A 495 0.34 -3.36 -6.37
C VAL A 495 0.00 -2.83 -4.99
N THR A 496 -1.28 -2.68 -4.67
CA THR A 496 -1.70 -2.13 -3.38
C THR A 496 -3.17 -2.42 -3.07
N GLY A 497 -3.57 -2.25 -1.81
CA GLY A 497 -4.96 -2.26 -1.39
C GLY A 497 -5.72 -0.99 -1.82
N PHE A 498 -7.03 -1.09 -1.98
CA PHE A 498 -7.85 0.06 -2.36
C PHE A 498 -7.92 1.14 -1.26
N ASP A 499 -7.68 0.79 -0.02
CA ASP A 499 -7.77 1.68 1.14
C ASP A 499 -6.68 2.77 1.17
N ILE A 500 -5.61 2.61 0.39
CA ILE A 500 -4.54 3.61 0.30
C ILE A 500 -4.43 4.29 -1.08
N ILE A 501 -5.47 4.21 -1.92
CA ILE A 501 -5.49 4.91 -3.21
C ILE A 501 -5.26 6.41 -3.02
N PHE A 502 -5.95 7.03 -2.06
CA PHE A 502 -5.86 8.47 -1.81
C PHE A 502 -4.64 8.85 -0.99
N PHE A 503 -4.31 8.03 -0.01
CA PHE A 503 -3.15 8.26 0.85
C PHE A 503 -1.82 8.17 0.10
N TRP A 504 -1.72 7.25 -0.87
CA TRP A 504 -0.45 6.91 -1.46
C TRP A 504 -0.43 7.01 -2.98
N VAL A 505 -1.32 6.31 -3.69
CA VAL A 505 -1.30 6.25 -5.16
C VAL A 505 -1.46 7.63 -5.79
N ALA A 506 -2.49 8.38 -5.40
CA ALA A 506 -2.77 9.71 -5.94
C ALA A 506 -1.65 10.70 -5.60
N ARG A 507 -1.14 10.65 -4.37
CA ARG A 507 -0.05 11.52 -3.91
C ARG A 507 1.26 11.23 -4.64
N MET A 508 1.60 9.96 -4.89
CA MET A 508 2.76 9.59 -5.72
C MET A 508 2.64 10.12 -7.14
N ILE A 509 1.45 10.03 -7.76
CA ILE A 509 1.23 10.52 -9.12
C ILE A 509 1.47 12.03 -9.17
N MET A 510 0.85 12.81 -8.29
CA MET A 510 1.02 14.27 -8.26
C MET A 510 2.46 14.68 -7.93
N ALA A 511 3.13 13.98 -7.03
CA ALA A 511 4.54 14.22 -6.71
C ALA A 511 5.45 13.94 -7.91
N GLY A 512 5.27 12.84 -8.61
CA GLY A 512 6.03 12.52 -9.82
C GLY A 512 5.86 13.58 -10.90
N LEU A 513 4.61 13.96 -11.17
CA LEU A 513 4.30 14.99 -12.18
C LEU A 513 4.91 16.36 -11.84
N GLU A 514 4.96 16.74 -10.58
CA GLU A 514 5.49 18.05 -10.15
C GLU A 514 7.01 18.05 -9.95
N LEU A 515 7.54 17.04 -9.27
CA LEU A 515 8.92 17.07 -8.78
C LEU A 515 9.91 16.44 -9.77
N PHE A 516 9.48 15.56 -10.65
CA PHE A 516 10.34 14.91 -11.63
C PHE A 516 10.51 15.77 -12.88
N GLY A 517 11.76 16.10 -13.22
CA GLY A 517 12.09 16.92 -14.38
C GLY A 517 12.06 18.44 -14.10
N ALA A 518 12.09 19.24 -15.17
CA ALA A 518 12.09 20.69 -15.07
C ALA A 518 10.73 21.23 -14.59
N ASP A 519 10.76 22.35 -13.86
CA ASP A 519 9.56 23.07 -13.45
C ASP A 519 8.77 23.58 -14.66
N LYS A 520 7.51 23.21 -14.75
CA LYS A 520 6.58 23.61 -15.81
C LYS A 520 5.17 23.76 -15.25
N GLU A 521 4.49 24.81 -15.65
CA GLU A 521 3.11 25.06 -15.23
C GLU A 521 2.14 23.99 -15.75
N THR A 522 2.28 23.61 -17.02
CA THR A 522 1.48 22.57 -17.67
C THR A 522 2.37 21.54 -18.35
N LEU A 523 1.93 20.29 -18.42
CA LEU A 523 2.65 19.17 -19.04
C LEU A 523 1.94 18.69 -20.30
N THR A 524 2.70 18.30 -21.31
CA THR A 524 2.17 17.52 -22.45
C THR A 524 1.92 16.07 -22.05
N ASP A 525 1.25 15.29 -22.90
CA ASP A 525 1.01 13.87 -22.60
C ASP A 525 2.32 13.06 -22.57
N GLU A 526 3.29 13.40 -23.45
CA GLU A 526 4.61 12.78 -23.46
C GLU A 526 5.40 13.08 -22.18
N GLU A 527 5.28 14.31 -21.66
CA GLU A 527 5.90 14.67 -20.38
C GLU A 527 5.21 13.99 -19.19
N ILE A 528 3.91 13.85 -19.23
CA ILE A 528 3.15 13.06 -18.24
C ILE A 528 3.65 11.63 -18.25
N GLU A 529 3.79 10.99 -19.43
CA GLU A 529 4.26 9.62 -19.56
C GLU A 529 5.67 9.41 -18.97
N GLN A 530 6.54 10.42 -19.07
CA GLN A 530 7.90 10.38 -18.51
C GLN A 530 7.96 10.63 -17.00
N ARG A 531 6.96 11.33 -16.44
CA ARG A 531 6.96 11.80 -15.04
C ARG A 531 6.10 10.97 -14.10
N ILE A 532 5.16 10.18 -14.62
CA ILE A 532 4.33 9.31 -13.78
C ILE A 532 5.21 8.31 -13.01
N PRO A 533 4.86 7.97 -11.76
CA PRO A 533 5.68 7.06 -10.96
C PRO A 533 5.55 5.59 -11.38
N PHE A 534 4.47 5.22 -12.05
CA PHE A 534 4.16 3.85 -12.50
C PHE A 534 3.13 3.87 -13.64
N ARG A 535 3.17 2.80 -14.48
CA ARG A 535 2.25 2.67 -15.63
C ARG A 535 0.95 1.93 -15.29
N ASN A 536 1.03 0.93 -14.43
CA ASN A 536 -0.11 0.10 -14.02
C ASN A 536 -0.31 0.15 -12.51
N VAL A 537 -1.56 0.15 -12.06
CA VAL A 537 -1.95 0.09 -10.65
C VAL A 537 -2.87 -1.12 -10.46
N TYR A 538 -2.33 -2.19 -9.88
CA TYR A 538 -3.09 -3.37 -9.52
C TYR A 538 -3.67 -3.20 -8.11
N ILE A 539 -5.00 -3.16 -8.02
CA ILE A 539 -5.71 -2.98 -6.75
C ILE A 539 -6.31 -4.30 -6.31
N HIS A 540 -5.85 -4.81 -5.17
CA HIS A 540 -6.44 -5.98 -4.52
C HIS A 540 -7.44 -5.60 -3.43
N GLY A 541 -8.30 -6.57 -3.05
CA GLY A 541 -9.24 -6.45 -1.93
C GLY A 541 -8.56 -6.56 -0.57
N LEU A 542 -9.30 -6.20 0.48
CA LEU A 542 -8.83 -6.35 1.85
C LEU A 542 -9.19 -7.73 2.41
N ILE A 543 -8.32 -8.24 3.27
CA ILE A 543 -8.60 -9.48 3.99
C ILE A 543 -9.40 -9.14 5.25
N ARG A 544 -10.54 -9.82 5.39
CA ARG A 544 -11.46 -9.72 6.52
C ARG A 544 -11.55 -11.04 7.27
N ASP A 545 -11.84 -10.95 8.56
CA ASP A 545 -12.14 -12.14 9.34
C ASP A 545 -13.52 -12.75 8.96
N GLU A 546 -13.86 -13.89 9.53
CA GLU A 546 -15.13 -14.58 9.27
C GLU A 546 -16.39 -13.74 9.61
N LYS A 547 -16.23 -12.72 10.44
CA LYS A 547 -17.28 -11.75 10.80
C LYS A 547 -17.34 -10.54 9.86
N GLY A 548 -16.53 -10.52 8.82
CA GLY A 548 -16.43 -9.42 7.85
C GLY A 548 -15.65 -8.19 8.34
N ARG A 549 -14.96 -8.26 9.49
CA ARG A 549 -14.17 -7.15 10.02
C ARG A 549 -12.78 -7.15 9.37
N LYS A 550 -12.27 -5.96 9.05
CA LYS A 550 -10.89 -5.80 8.56
C LYS A 550 -9.92 -6.44 9.56
N MET A 551 -9.03 -7.30 9.06
CA MET A 551 -7.99 -7.88 9.91
C MET A 551 -6.99 -6.82 10.35
N SER A 552 -6.73 -6.75 11.65
CA SER A 552 -5.75 -5.84 12.22
C SER A 552 -5.11 -6.44 13.46
N LYS A 553 -3.90 -6.00 13.75
CA LYS A 553 -3.16 -6.41 14.96
C LYS A 553 -3.85 -5.95 16.24
N SER A 554 -4.46 -4.78 16.21
CA SER A 554 -5.16 -4.20 17.37
C SER A 554 -6.42 -4.99 17.77
N LEU A 555 -7.08 -5.63 16.80
CA LEU A 555 -8.24 -6.50 17.05
C LEU A 555 -7.86 -7.94 17.40
N GLY A 556 -6.58 -8.33 17.21
CA GLY A 556 -6.12 -9.71 17.46
C GLY A 556 -6.80 -10.76 16.55
N ASN A 557 -7.35 -10.34 15.41
CA ASN A 557 -8.11 -11.19 14.49
C ASN A 557 -7.32 -11.59 13.22
N SER A 558 -6.01 -11.30 13.18
CA SER A 558 -5.12 -11.74 12.10
C SER A 558 -4.16 -12.80 12.64
N PRO A 559 -4.13 -14.02 12.08
CA PRO A 559 -3.14 -15.02 12.44
C PRO A 559 -1.72 -14.55 12.10
N ASP A 560 -0.73 -15.08 12.79
CA ASP A 560 0.69 -14.84 12.46
C ASP A 560 1.02 -15.56 11.15
N PRO A 561 1.52 -14.85 10.11
CA PRO A 561 1.96 -15.48 8.87
C PRO A 561 3.01 -16.58 9.08
N LEU A 562 3.90 -16.46 10.06
CA LEU A 562 4.90 -17.49 10.35
C LEU A 562 4.29 -18.79 10.88
N GLU A 563 3.25 -18.71 11.71
CA GLU A 563 2.52 -19.90 12.17
C GLU A 563 1.80 -20.60 11.00
N LEU A 564 1.24 -19.82 10.08
CA LEU A 564 0.60 -20.38 8.88
C LEU A 564 1.63 -21.02 7.93
N ILE A 565 2.80 -20.40 7.75
CA ILE A 565 3.91 -21.00 6.99
C ILE A 565 4.37 -22.31 7.65
N GLU A 566 4.46 -22.35 8.97
CA GLU A 566 4.81 -23.57 9.70
C GLU A 566 3.78 -24.70 9.50
N LYS A 567 2.49 -24.35 9.42
CA LYS A 567 1.37 -25.28 9.31
C LYS A 567 1.16 -25.77 7.87
N PHE A 568 1.25 -24.88 6.90
CA PHE A 568 0.86 -25.15 5.50
C PHE A 568 2.05 -25.14 4.51
N GLY A 569 3.19 -24.62 4.91
CA GLY A 569 4.31 -24.25 4.02
C GLY A 569 4.10 -22.89 3.38
N ALA A 570 5.18 -22.22 2.98
CA ALA A 570 5.11 -20.93 2.28
C ALA A 570 4.39 -21.06 0.92
N ASP A 571 4.74 -22.06 0.13
CA ASP A 571 4.09 -22.33 -1.16
C ASP A 571 2.60 -22.68 -0.97
N GLY A 572 2.26 -23.46 0.08
CA GLY A 572 0.87 -23.75 0.42
C GLY A 572 0.07 -22.52 0.81
N LEU A 573 0.67 -21.63 1.60
CA LEU A 573 0.06 -20.35 2.00
C LEU A 573 -0.13 -19.42 0.79
N ARG A 574 0.88 -19.25 -0.06
CA ARG A 574 0.83 -18.45 -1.29
C ARG A 574 -0.27 -18.93 -2.23
N PHE A 575 -0.31 -20.22 -2.52
CA PHE A 575 -1.34 -20.81 -3.37
C PHE A 575 -2.73 -20.64 -2.76
N GLY A 576 -2.89 -20.93 -1.48
CA GLY A 576 -4.17 -20.86 -0.78
C GLY A 576 -4.73 -19.44 -0.72
N ILE A 577 -3.91 -18.45 -0.38
CA ILE A 577 -4.38 -17.06 -0.29
C ILE A 577 -4.79 -16.51 -1.67
N CYS A 578 -4.04 -16.82 -2.72
CA CYS A 578 -4.40 -16.44 -4.08
C CYS A 578 -5.66 -17.16 -4.57
N ASN A 579 -5.87 -18.41 -4.15
CA ASN A 579 -7.04 -19.20 -4.55
C ASN A 579 -8.37 -18.64 -4.02
N ILE A 580 -8.34 -17.91 -2.92
CA ILE A 580 -9.53 -17.30 -2.32
C ILE A 580 -9.68 -15.80 -2.64
N ALA A 581 -8.72 -15.21 -3.35
CA ALA A 581 -8.66 -13.79 -3.62
C ALA A 581 -9.37 -13.42 -4.94
N PRO A 582 -10.58 -12.84 -4.92
CA PRO A 582 -11.20 -12.29 -6.11
C PRO A 582 -10.50 -10.98 -6.50
N THR A 583 -10.52 -10.66 -7.79
CA THR A 583 -9.92 -9.41 -8.28
C THR A 583 -10.61 -8.19 -7.68
N GLY A 584 -9.86 -7.41 -6.89
CA GLY A 584 -10.27 -6.13 -6.34
C GLY A 584 -11.44 -6.13 -5.36
N SER A 585 -11.86 -7.27 -4.85
CA SER A 585 -12.94 -7.41 -3.85
C SER A 585 -12.41 -7.97 -2.54
N ASP A 586 -13.10 -7.69 -1.43
CA ASP A 586 -12.72 -8.17 -0.11
C ASP A 586 -12.76 -9.70 0.00
N ILE A 587 -11.88 -10.24 0.82
CA ILE A 587 -11.64 -11.67 1.01
C ILE A 587 -12.04 -12.04 2.43
N LEU A 588 -12.96 -12.99 2.58
CA LEU A 588 -13.21 -13.63 3.87
C LEU A 588 -12.17 -14.72 4.08
N PHE A 589 -11.28 -14.50 5.04
CA PHE A 589 -10.21 -15.44 5.35
C PHE A 589 -10.70 -16.60 6.21
N SER A 590 -10.27 -17.81 5.83
CA SER A 590 -10.46 -19.02 6.62
C SER A 590 -9.24 -19.90 6.42
N GLU A 591 -8.72 -20.50 7.50
CA GLU A 591 -7.56 -21.40 7.42
C GLU A 591 -7.85 -22.66 6.61
N ASP A 592 -9.08 -23.19 6.66
CA ASP A 592 -9.50 -24.37 5.90
C ASP A 592 -9.37 -24.14 4.39
N ARG A 593 -9.57 -22.90 3.94
CA ARG A 593 -9.39 -22.55 2.54
C ARG A 593 -7.92 -22.48 2.12
N ILE A 594 -7.03 -22.16 3.05
CA ILE A 594 -5.58 -22.16 2.80
C ILE A 594 -5.03 -23.59 2.68
N GLU A 595 -5.65 -24.57 3.34
CA GLU A 595 -5.23 -25.97 3.28
C GLU A 595 -5.22 -26.54 1.86
N ILE A 596 -6.04 -26.00 0.96
CA ILE A 596 -6.06 -26.35 -0.47
C ILE A 596 -4.67 -26.24 -1.10
N GLY A 597 -3.89 -25.20 -0.74
CA GLY A 597 -2.53 -25.00 -1.26
C GLY A 597 -1.56 -26.07 -0.79
N ARG A 598 -1.59 -26.45 0.49
CA ARG A 598 -0.78 -27.56 1.03
C ARG A 598 -1.11 -28.87 0.31
N ASN A 599 -2.40 -29.14 0.13
CA ASN A 599 -2.85 -30.36 -0.51
C ASN A 599 -2.43 -30.40 -1.99
N PHE A 600 -2.48 -29.26 -2.68
CA PHE A 600 -1.98 -29.14 -4.05
C PHE A 600 -0.47 -29.43 -4.16
N CYS A 601 0.36 -28.86 -3.29
CA CYS A 601 1.79 -29.13 -3.25
C CYS A 601 2.10 -30.61 -3.01
N ASN A 602 1.37 -31.24 -2.10
CA ASN A 602 1.49 -32.70 -1.87
C ASN A 602 1.09 -33.51 -3.09
N LYS A 603 0.03 -33.15 -3.80
CA LYS A 603 -0.41 -33.83 -5.03
C LYS A 603 0.65 -33.69 -6.13
N LEU A 604 1.20 -32.48 -6.30
CA LEU A 604 2.27 -32.21 -7.27
C LEU A 604 3.51 -33.08 -6.99
N TRP A 605 3.94 -33.11 -5.74
CA TRP A 605 5.06 -33.94 -5.31
C TRP A 605 4.84 -35.43 -5.60
N ASN A 606 3.65 -35.93 -5.27
CA ASN A 606 3.31 -37.33 -5.49
C ASN A 606 3.19 -37.70 -6.97
N ALA A 607 2.71 -36.81 -7.82
CA ALA A 607 2.64 -37.03 -9.26
C ALA A 607 4.03 -37.12 -9.88
N VAL A 608 4.95 -36.25 -9.49
CA VAL A 608 6.36 -36.29 -9.95
C VAL A 608 7.04 -37.56 -9.44
N ARG A 609 6.79 -37.94 -8.18
CA ARG A 609 7.28 -39.21 -7.63
C ARG A 609 6.74 -40.41 -8.39
N PHE A 610 5.45 -40.45 -8.72
CA PHE A 610 4.84 -41.49 -9.53
C PHE A 610 5.53 -41.57 -10.92
N ARG A 611 5.71 -40.45 -11.59
CA ARG A 611 6.43 -40.39 -12.86
C ARG A 611 7.86 -40.95 -12.73
N GLN A 612 8.58 -40.63 -11.68
CA GLN A 612 9.94 -41.16 -11.43
C GLN A 612 9.94 -42.67 -11.22
N MET A 613 8.94 -43.19 -10.55
CA MET A 613 8.79 -44.63 -10.30
C MET A 613 8.34 -45.44 -11.55
N SER A 614 7.68 -44.78 -12.50
CA SER A 614 7.13 -45.40 -13.71
C SER A 614 8.16 -45.71 -14.78
N GLY A 615 9.38 -45.19 -14.65
CA GLY A 615 10.48 -45.43 -15.56
C GLY A 615 11.65 -44.52 -15.32
N ALA A 616 12.81 -44.78 -15.91
CA ALA A 616 13.98 -43.94 -15.80
C ALA A 616 13.64 -42.50 -16.22
N MET A 617 14.09 -41.52 -15.42
CA MET A 617 14.08 -40.13 -15.84
C MET A 617 15.21 -39.94 -16.84
N GLU A 618 14.83 -39.83 -18.09
CA GLU A 618 15.78 -39.46 -19.14
C GLU A 618 16.13 -37.98 -19.08
N ASP A 619 17.06 -37.54 -19.93
CA ASP A 619 17.40 -36.11 -19.96
C ASP A 619 16.20 -35.28 -20.42
N ASN A 620 15.66 -34.52 -19.46
CA ASN A 620 14.55 -33.61 -19.63
C ASN A 620 15.02 -32.13 -19.64
N SER A 621 16.31 -31.90 -19.93
CA SER A 621 16.91 -30.57 -19.89
C SER A 621 16.35 -29.63 -20.96
N SER A 622 15.88 -30.13 -22.10
CA SER A 622 15.22 -29.33 -23.12
C SER A 622 13.84 -29.88 -23.54
N VAL A 623 12.97 -29.00 -24.01
CA VAL A 623 11.67 -29.37 -24.61
C VAL A 623 11.87 -30.24 -25.86
N ASP A 624 12.88 -29.91 -26.67
CA ASP A 624 13.14 -30.63 -27.89
C ASP A 624 13.62 -32.07 -27.63
N LEU A 625 14.41 -32.28 -26.57
CA LEU A 625 14.75 -33.62 -26.13
C LEU A 625 13.54 -34.42 -25.67
N ILE A 626 12.59 -33.77 -25.00
CA ILE A 626 11.36 -34.44 -24.63
C ILE A 626 10.52 -34.71 -25.88
N ARG A 627 10.33 -33.71 -26.75
CA ARG A 627 9.57 -33.83 -28.00
C ARG A 627 10.16 -34.90 -28.93
N SER A 628 11.49 -35.03 -29.03
CA SER A 628 12.13 -36.06 -29.87
C SER A 628 11.84 -37.51 -29.44
N ARG A 629 11.40 -37.68 -28.18
CA ARG A 629 10.94 -38.97 -27.65
C ARG A 629 9.45 -39.22 -27.83
N MET A 630 8.69 -38.16 -28.18
CA MET A 630 7.27 -38.25 -28.48
C MET A 630 7.09 -38.82 -29.91
N LYS A 631 6.20 -39.79 -30.04
CA LYS A 631 5.88 -40.45 -31.29
C LYS A 631 4.42 -40.19 -31.67
N PRO A 632 4.11 -39.10 -32.40
CA PRO A 632 2.74 -38.73 -32.74
C PRO A 632 1.96 -39.84 -33.50
N GLU A 633 2.66 -40.67 -34.23
CA GLU A 633 2.10 -41.77 -35.00
C GLU A 633 1.45 -42.89 -34.15
N ILE A 634 1.77 -42.94 -32.87
CA ILE A 634 1.18 -43.90 -31.92
C ILE A 634 0.33 -43.27 -30.82
N TRP A 635 0.02 -41.99 -30.95
CA TRP A 635 -0.84 -41.28 -29.98
C TRP A 635 -2.28 -41.82 -30.07
N ASP A 636 -2.88 -42.03 -28.88
CA ASP A 636 -4.32 -42.25 -28.76
C ASP A 636 -5.08 -40.99 -28.44
N ASP A 637 -6.42 -41.09 -28.27
CA ASP A 637 -7.29 -39.98 -27.97
C ASP A 637 -6.95 -39.29 -26.66
N TYR A 638 -6.41 -40.01 -25.66
CA TYR A 638 -5.99 -39.41 -24.38
C TYR A 638 -4.71 -38.57 -24.53
N ASP A 639 -3.77 -39.02 -25.39
CA ASP A 639 -2.53 -38.27 -25.66
C ASP A 639 -2.87 -36.93 -26.38
N HIS A 640 -3.72 -36.99 -27.41
CA HIS A 640 -4.20 -35.82 -28.11
C HIS A 640 -4.98 -34.89 -27.18
N TRP A 641 -5.86 -35.46 -26.35
CA TRP A 641 -6.69 -34.71 -25.43
C TRP A 641 -5.85 -33.93 -24.40
N ILE A 642 -4.89 -34.58 -23.71
CA ILE A 642 -4.10 -33.89 -22.68
C ILE A 642 -3.25 -32.78 -23.26
N LEU A 643 -2.69 -32.95 -24.45
CA LEU A 643 -1.91 -31.90 -25.12
C LEU A 643 -2.77 -30.72 -25.57
N ALA A 644 -3.98 -30.97 -26.05
CA ALA A 644 -4.97 -29.92 -26.34
C ALA A 644 -5.37 -29.14 -25.07
N ARG A 645 -5.64 -29.88 -23.97
CA ARG A 645 -5.95 -29.27 -22.66
C ARG A 645 -4.78 -28.45 -22.12
N LEU A 646 -3.53 -28.90 -22.34
CA LEU A 646 -2.33 -28.16 -21.96
C LEU A 646 -2.24 -26.83 -22.73
N ALA A 647 -2.53 -26.84 -24.03
CA ALA A 647 -2.54 -25.62 -24.84
C ALA A 647 -3.58 -24.62 -24.35
N GLU A 648 -4.83 -25.06 -24.14
CA GLU A 648 -5.90 -24.22 -23.58
C GLU A 648 -5.55 -23.67 -22.18
N PHE A 649 -4.94 -24.49 -21.34
CA PHE A 649 -4.47 -24.08 -20.02
C PHE A 649 -3.38 -23.00 -20.12
N THR A 650 -2.40 -23.19 -20.99
CA THR A 650 -1.32 -22.22 -21.21
C THR A 650 -1.87 -20.88 -21.69
N GLU A 651 -2.74 -20.88 -22.69
CA GLU A 651 -3.39 -19.66 -23.21
C GLU A 651 -4.20 -18.95 -22.13
N SER A 652 -4.94 -19.69 -21.31
CA SER A 652 -5.72 -19.13 -20.19
C SER A 652 -4.84 -18.47 -19.13
N VAL A 653 -3.69 -19.10 -18.81
CA VAL A 653 -2.70 -18.53 -17.87
C VAL A 653 -2.08 -17.24 -18.45
N GLU A 654 -1.72 -17.24 -19.73
CA GLU A 654 -1.20 -16.04 -20.41
C GLU A 654 -2.20 -14.88 -20.36
N SER A 655 -3.49 -15.14 -20.58
CA SER A 655 -4.54 -14.13 -20.47
C SER A 655 -4.60 -13.51 -19.06
N CYS A 656 -4.45 -14.32 -17.98
CA CYS A 656 -4.42 -13.80 -16.62
C CYS A 656 -3.36 -12.71 -16.42
N PHE A 657 -2.16 -12.91 -16.96
CA PHE A 657 -1.07 -11.94 -16.83
C PHE A 657 -1.27 -10.74 -17.75
N LYS A 658 -1.69 -10.96 -18.99
CA LYS A 658 -1.95 -9.91 -19.97
C LYS A 658 -3.04 -8.93 -19.52
N ASP A 659 -4.10 -9.46 -18.92
CA ASP A 659 -5.28 -8.71 -18.51
C ASP A 659 -5.19 -8.21 -17.05
N PHE A 660 -4.09 -8.52 -16.34
CA PHE A 660 -3.91 -8.26 -14.91
C PHE A 660 -5.07 -8.84 -14.07
N ASP A 661 -5.58 -10.01 -14.46
CA ASP A 661 -6.60 -10.75 -13.72
C ASP A 661 -6.00 -12.04 -13.13
N LEU A 662 -5.38 -11.92 -11.96
CA LEU A 662 -4.70 -13.05 -11.32
C LEU A 662 -5.65 -13.94 -10.50
N ALA A 663 -6.92 -13.56 -10.33
CA ALA A 663 -7.87 -14.35 -9.54
C ALA A 663 -8.10 -15.77 -10.09
N PRO A 664 -8.20 -16.02 -11.41
CA PRO A 664 -8.38 -17.38 -11.92
C PRO A 664 -7.11 -18.23 -11.91
N LEU A 665 -5.93 -17.63 -11.77
CA LEU A 665 -4.64 -18.30 -11.99
C LEU A 665 -4.49 -19.62 -11.23
N THR A 666 -4.71 -19.60 -9.93
CA THR A 666 -4.56 -20.80 -9.08
C THR A 666 -5.65 -21.86 -9.36
N HIS A 667 -6.85 -21.42 -9.74
CA HIS A 667 -7.93 -22.33 -10.15
C HIS A 667 -7.61 -23.02 -11.47
N LEU A 668 -7.03 -22.31 -12.43
CA LEU A 668 -6.58 -22.86 -13.71
C LEU A 668 -5.48 -23.90 -13.48
N ILE A 669 -4.46 -23.58 -12.67
CA ILE A 669 -3.38 -24.49 -12.31
C ILE A 669 -3.94 -25.72 -11.59
N TYR A 670 -4.83 -25.54 -10.61
CA TYR A 670 -5.43 -26.62 -9.88
C TYR A 670 -6.24 -27.53 -10.79
N ARG A 671 -7.16 -26.97 -11.58
CA ARG A 671 -8.05 -27.72 -12.46
C ARG A 671 -7.29 -28.55 -13.48
N PHE A 672 -6.35 -27.93 -14.21
CA PHE A 672 -5.58 -28.63 -15.20
C PHE A 672 -4.74 -29.73 -14.57
N PHE A 673 -3.96 -29.40 -13.55
CA PHE A 673 -3.02 -30.34 -12.96
C PHE A 673 -3.72 -31.48 -12.20
N TRP A 674 -4.65 -31.13 -11.33
CA TRP A 674 -5.32 -32.14 -10.48
C TRP A 674 -6.32 -32.97 -11.28
N ASN A 675 -7.26 -32.33 -11.96
CA ASN A 675 -8.35 -33.05 -12.63
C ASN A 675 -7.87 -33.62 -13.99
N ASP A 676 -7.43 -32.76 -14.92
CA ASP A 676 -7.15 -33.20 -16.28
C ASP A 676 -5.89 -34.11 -16.33
N PHE A 677 -4.80 -33.68 -15.70
CA PHE A 677 -3.56 -34.47 -15.77
C PHE A 677 -3.57 -35.64 -14.78
N CYS A 678 -3.74 -35.42 -13.47
CA CYS A 678 -3.60 -36.47 -12.48
C CYS A 678 -4.76 -37.48 -12.50
N ASP A 679 -6.00 -37.00 -12.44
CA ASP A 679 -7.16 -37.88 -12.25
C ASP A 679 -7.61 -38.56 -13.56
N TRP A 680 -7.31 -37.96 -14.72
CA TRP A 680 -7.65 -38.56 -16.02
C TRP A 680 -6.42 -39.12 -16.75
N TYR A 681 -5.48 -38.24 -17.18
CA TYR A 681 -4.41 -38.71 -18.07
C TYR A 681 -3.46 -39.72 -17.42
N VAL A 682 -3.02 -39.45 -16.19
CA VAL A 682 -2.14 -40.36 -15.44
C VAL A 682 -2.84 -41.72 -15.20
N GLU A 683 -4.12 -41.72 -14.86
CA GLU A 683 -4.91 -42.94 -14.65
C GLU A 683 -5.09 -43.72 -15.95
N ALA A 684 -5.48 -43.05 -17.04
CA ALA A 684 -5.62 -43.66 -18.36
C ALA A 684 -4.28 -44.24 -18.89
N SER A 685 -3.17 -43.57 -18.59
CA SER A 685 -1.84 -43.98 -19.04
C SER A 685 -1.28 -45.23 -18.32
N LYS A 686 -1.81 -45.66 -17.20
CA LYS A 686 -1.33 -46.83 -16.44
C LYS A 686 -1.27 -48.13 -17.24
N GLY A 687 -2.20 -48.28 -18.18
CA GLY A 687 -2.17 -49.41 -19.14
C GLY A 687 -0.96 -49.41 -20.03
N LYS A 688 -0.66 -48.26 -20.64
CA LYS A 688 0.50 -48.00 -21.51
C LYS A 688 1.82 -48.23 -20.79
N LEU A 689 1.91 -47.80 -19.53
CA LEU A 689 3.12 -47.95 -18.72
C LEU A 689 3.47 -49.42 -18.40
N LYS A 690 2.49 -50.35 -18.51
CA LYS A 690 2.69 -51.79 -18.32
C LYS A 690 3.05 -52.52 -19.61
N THR A 691 2.78 -51.95 -20.78
CA THR A 691 2.93 -52.59 -22.08
C THR A 691 4.39 -52.74 -22.49
N GLY A 692 5.24 -51.79 -22.07
CA GLY A 692 6.65 -51.71 -22.46
C GLY A 692 6.84 -51.15 -23.87
N GLY A 693 8.09 -51.03 -24.27
CA GLY A 693 8.50 -50.55 -25.60
C GLY A 693 8.10 -49.09 -25.91
N ASP A 694 7.88 -48.82 -27.18
CA ASP A 694 7.58 -47.46 -27.70
C ASP A 694 6.38 -46.78 -27.07
N SER A 695 5.33 -47.58 -26.77
CA SER A 695 4.12 -47.08 -26.12
C SER A 695 4.43 -46.51 -24.73
N THR A 696 5.21 -47.20 -23.92
CA THR A 696 5.64 -46.73 -22.59
C THR A 696 6.57 -45.54 -22.73
N GLY A 697 7.55 -45.56 -23.65
CA GLY A 697 8.47 -44.43 -23.86
C GLY A 697 7.75 -43.14 -24.26
N ASN A 698 6.81 -43.22 -25.19
CA ASN A 698 5.98 -42.10 -25.62
C ASN A 698 5.10 -41.55 -24.48
N CYS A 699 4.45 -42.43 -23.71
CA CYS A 699 3.64 -42.03 -22.58
C CYS A 699 4.46 -41.27 -21.51
N LEU A 700 5.66 -41.75 -21.20
CA LEU A 700 6.57 -41.07 -20.25
C LEU A 700 7.04 -39.72 -20.78
N ALA A 701 7.32 -39.62 -22.10
CA ALA A 701 7.69 -38.34 -22.73
C ALA A 701 6.56 -37.30 -22.64
N ILE A 702 5.31 -37.70 -22.89
CA ILE A 702 4.15 -36.82 -22.75
C ILE A 702 3.98 -36.37 -21.27
N GLN A 703 4.11 -37.29 -20.31
CA GLN A 703 4.05 -36.94 -18.89
C GLN A 703 5.18 -35.96 -18.51
N ASP A 704 6.40 -36.16 -19.00
CA ASP A 704 7.52 -35.27 -18.75
C ASP A 704 7.26 -33.87 -19.35
N PHE A 705 6.71 -33.82 -20.56
CA PHE A 705 6.37 -32.57 -21.22
C PHE A 705 5.30 -31.77 -20.43
N VAL A 706 4.20 -32.44 -20.08
CA VAL A 706 3.11 -31.82 -19.31
C VAL A 706 3.59 -31.35 -17.93
N LEU A 707 4.32 -32.19 -17.20
CA LEU A 707 4.86 -31.83 -15.88
C LEU A 707 5.80 -30.62 -15.97
N ARG A 708 6.63 -30.57 -16.99
CA ARG A 708 7.55 -29.45 -17.19
C ARG A 708 6.79 -28.14 -17.40
N GLN A 709 5.80 -28.13 -18.31
CA GLN A 709 4.98 -26.95 -18.56
C GLN A 709 4.22 -26.48 -17.30
N VAL A 710 3.63 -27.42 -16.56
CA VAL A 710 2.94 -27.10 -15.31
C VAL A 710 3.90 -26.51 -14.27
N LEU A 711 5.10 -27.08 -14.11
CA LEU A 711 6.08 -26.56 -13.16
C LEU A 711 6.51 -25.12 -13.50
N GLN A 712 6.66 -24.81 -14.79
CA GLN A 712 6.99 -23.46 -15.25
C GLN A 712 5.86 -22.47 -14.98
N LEU A 713 4.62 -22.81 -15.37
CA LEU A 713 3.48 -21.93 -15.20
C LEU A 713 3.06 -21.76 -13.73
N ALA A 714 3.33 -22.76 -12.87
CA ALA A 714 3.06 -22.69 -11.44
C ALA A 714 4.18 -22.05 -10.61
N HIS A 715 5.41 -21.96 -11.15
CA HIS A 715 6.57 -21.41 -10.43
C HIS A 715 6.34 -20.02 -9.82
N PRO A 716 5.68 -19.06 -10.49
CA PRO A 716 5.39 -17.76 -9.87
C PRO A 716 4.58 -17.86 -8.56
N VAL A 717 3.71 -18.86 -8.45
CA VAL A 717 2.83 -19.07 -7.28
C VAL A 717 3.50 -19.90 -6.20
N ILE A 718 4.16 -21.02 -6.58
CA ILE A 718 4.74 -22.02 -5.66
C ILE A 718 6.23 -22.25 -5.98
N PRO A 719 7.10 -21.27 -5.74
CA PRO A 719 8.48 -21.28 -6.24
C PRO A 719 9.39 -22.30 -5.58
N HIS A 720 9.21 -22.61 -4.29
CA HIS A 720 10.11 -23.49 -3.57
C HIS A 720 9.99 -24.95 -4.02
N ILE A 721 8.76 -25.47 -4.13
CA ILE A 721 8.53 -26.85 -4.56
C ILE A 721 8.91 -27.05 -6.02
N THR A 722 8.67 -26.06 -6.88
CA THR A 722 9.05 -26.15 -8.30
C THR A 722 10.55 -26.14 -8.49
N ASP A 723 11.30 -25.34 -7.76
CA ASP A 723 12.78 -25.34 -7.78
C ASP A 723 13.35 -26.65 -7.22
N GLU A 724 12.75 -27.21 -6.15
CA GLU A 724 13.19 -28.50 -5.61
C GLU A 724 12.97 -29.64 -6.62
N ILE A 725 11.82 -29.66 -7.28
CA ILE A 725 11.50 -30.66 -8.30
C ILE A 725 12.46 -30.52 -9.48
N LYS A 726 12.69 -29.31 -9.97
CA LYS A 726 13.64 -29.01 -11.05
C LYS A 726 15.05 -29.51 -10.71
N LYS A 727 15.55 -29.19 -9.51
CA LYS A 727 16.85 -29.66 -9.01
C LYS A 727 16.96 -31.19 -9.04
N ARG A 728 15.89 -31.89 -8.66
CA ARG A 728 15.86 -33.37 -8.64
C ARG A 728 15.81 -33.95 -10.03
N ILE A 729 15.09 -33.36 -10.97
CA ILE A 729 15.08 -33.74 -12.38
C ILE A 729 16.49 -33.59 -12.97
N MET A 730 17.17 -32.49 -12.67
CA MET A 730 18.51 -32.22 -13.17
C MET A 730 19.62 -33.07 -12.51
N LYS A 731 19.38 -33.62 -11.31
CA LYS A 731 20.34 -34.60 -10.70
C LYS A 731 20.52 -35.85 -11.54
N GLY A 732 19.64 -36.16 -12.47
CA GLY A 732 19.81 -37.22 -13.46
C GLY A 732 21.00 -37.01 -14.40
N ALA A 733 21.49 -35.78 -14.56
CA ALA A 733 22.69 -35.42 -15.33
C ALA A 733 24.03 -35.57 -14.55
N LYS A 734 23.98 -35.90 -13.25
CA LYS A 734 25.20 -36.10 -12.45
C LYS A 734 25.89 -37.43 -12.79
N GLY A 735 27.09 -37.34 -13.20
CA GLY A 735 27.98 -38.49 -13.59
C GLY A 735 28.64 -38.32 -14.94
N TYR A 736 28.39 -37.18 -15.60
CA TYR A 736 29.06 -36.83 -16.85
C TYR A 736 30.03 -35.66 -16.64
N ASP A 737 31.19 -35.71 -17.30
CA ASP A 737 32.20 -34.65 -17.25
C ASP A 737 31.73 -33.37 -17.97
N LEU A 738 30.75 -33.50 -18.87
CA LEU A 738 30.14 -32.42 -19.63
C LEU A 738 28.66 -32.68 -19.84
N ALA A 739 27.81 -31.74 -19.46
CA ALA A 739 26.39 -31.71 -19.80
C ALA A 739 26.18 -30.64 -20.89
N ILE A 740 25.73 -31.05 -22.07
CA ILE A 740 25.35 -30.14 -23.16
C ILE A 740 23.84 -29.98 -23.10
N VAL A 741 23.39 -28.74 -22.90
CA VAL A 741 21.97 -28.39 -22.91
C VAL A 741 21.71 -27.60 -24.18
N GLU A 742 20.91 -28.15 -25.08
CA GLU A 742 20.46 -27.46 -26.28
C GLU A 742 19.07 -26.87 -26.06
N ILE A 743 18.89 -25.59 -26.43
CA ILE A 743 17.60 -24.93 -26.46
C ILE A 743 17.23 -24.73 -27.92
N GLY A 744 16.20 -25.45 -28.38
CA GLY A 744 15.67 -25.28 -29.72
C GLY A 744 14.82 -23.99 -29.82
N GLY A 745 14.69 -23.50 -31.02
CA GLY A 745 13.94 -22.27 -31.32
C GLY A 745 14.83 -21.02 -31.39
N THR A 746 14.23 -19.90 -31.79
CA THR A 746 14.90 -18.60 -31.85
C THR A 746 14.93 -17.99 -30.44
N VAL A 747 16.07 -17.49 -30.01
CA VAL A 747 16.15 -16.72 -28.75
C VAL A 747 15.21 -15.53 -28.85
N GLY A 748 14.25 -15.44 -27.92
CA GLY A 748 13.16 -14.46 -27.97
C GLY A 748 11.79 -15.06 -28.28
N ASP A 749 11.71 -16.31 -28.71
CA ASP A 749 10.44 -17.01 -28.82
C ASP A 749 9.92 -17.33 -27.40
N ILE A 750 8.62 -17.18 -27.19
CA ILE A 750 7.95 -17.43 -25.90
C ILE A 750 8.28 -18.83 -25.37
N GLU A 751 8.48 -19.79 -26.24
CA GLU A 751 8.81 -21.18 -25.91
C GLU A 751 10.23 -21.37 -25.35
N SER A 752 11.18 -20.49 -25.67
CA SER A 752 12.59 -20.59 -25.23
C SER A 752 12.92 -19.76 -23.98
N GLN A 753 12.14 -18.75 -23.66
CA GLN A 753 12.37 -17.82 -22.53
C GLN A 753 12.49 -18.51 -21.16
N PRO A 754 11.63 -19.46 -20.79
CA PRO A 754 11.77 -20.18 -19.52
C PRO A 754 13.08 -20.93 -19.35
N PHE A 755 13.72 -21.34 -20.47
CA PHE A 755 15.00 -22.05 -20.47
C PHE A 755 16.19 -21.12 -20.25
N LEU A 756 16.10 -19.90 -20.76
CA LEU A 756 17.15 -18.91 -20.55
C LEU A 756 17.26 -18.56 -19.06
N GLU A 757 16.14 -18.46 -18.36
CA GLU A 757 16.16 -18.24 -16.91
C GLU A 757 16.68 -19.48 -16.15
N ALA A 758 16.30 -20.68 -16.53
CA ALA A 758 16.85 -21.90 -15.94
C ALA A 758 18.38 -22.01 -16.16
N ILE A 759 18.87 -21.59 -17.32
CA ILE A 759 20.31 -21.54 -17.62
C ILE A 759 20.98 -20.44 -16.80
N ARG A 760 20.36 -19.27 -16.64
CA ARG A 760 20.88 -18.20 -15.79
C ARG A 760 21.02 -18.66 -14.34
N GLN A 761 20.04 -19.37 -13.80
CA GLN A 761 20.09 -19.94 -12.47
C GLN A 761 21.21 -21.02 -12.37
N LEU A 762 21.34 -21.87 -13.36
CA LEU A 762 22.45 -22.83 -13.44
C LEU A 762 23.81 -22.16 -13.46
N LYS A 763 23.95 -21.05 -14.19
CA LYS A 763 25.19 -20.26 -14.21
C LYS A 763 25.50 -19.70 -12.82
N ILE A 764 24.47 -19.21 -12.09
CA ILE A 764 24.61 -18.71 -10.72
C ILE A 764 25.02 -19.88 -9.78
N GLU A 765 24.40 -21.06 -9.92
CA GLU A 765 24.66 -22.23 -9.07
C GLU A 765 26.04 -22.86 -9.30
N LEU A 766 26.48 -22.93 -10.55
CA LEU A 766 27.71 -23.62 -10.94
C LEU A 766 28.92 -22.69 -11.07
N GLY A 767 28.68 -21.38 -11.20
CA GLY A 767 29.72 -20.38 -11.41
C GLY A 767 30.25 -20.28 -12.85
N ASP A 768 30.84 -19.13 -13.17
CA ASP A 768 31.32 -18.80 -14.54
C ASP A 768 32.42 -19.73 -15.07
N GLN A 769 33.19 -20.39 -14.20
CA GLN A 769 34.25 -21.32 -14.62
C GLN A 769 33.75 -22.72 -15.01
N ARG A 770 32.48 -23.04 -14.70
CA ARG A 770 31.84 -24.34 -14.92
C ARG A 770 30.74 -24.31 -15.97
N THR A 771 30.43 -23.13 -16.49
CA THR A 771 29.35 -22.93 -17.47
C THR A 771 29.88 -22.23 -18.72
N LEU A 772 29.61 -22.80 -19.89
CA LEU A 772 29.90 -22.20 -21.19
C LEU A 772 28.59 -22.11 -21.98
N PHE A 773 28.23 -20.90 -22.46
CA PHE A 773 27.10 -20.71 -23.35
C PHE A 773 27.60 -20.75 -24.81
N LEU A 774 27.04 -21.66 -25.59
CA LEU A 774 27.29 -21.76 -27.01
C LEU A 774 26.01 -21.42 -27.78
N HIS A 775 26.01 -20.28 -28.43
CA HIS A 775 24.89 -19.87 -29.26
C HIS A 775 25.10 -20.36 -30.69
N LEU A 776 24.28 -21.33 -31.10
CA LEU A 776 24.28 -21.83 -32.50
C LEU A 776 23.32 -20.96 -33.31
N THR A 777 23.85 -20.35 -34.36
CA THR A 777 23.07 -19.47 -35.22
C THR A 777 23.05 -20.00 -36.65
N LEU A 778 21.87 -19.92 -37.29
CA LEU A 778 21.73 -20.25 -38.70
C LEU A 778 22.10 -19.03 -39.55
N VAL A 779 23.13 -19.21 -40.39
CA VAL A 779 23.51 -18.22 -41.40
C VAL A 779 23.15 -18.78 -42.80
N PRO A 780 21.90 -18.58 -43.26
CA PRO A 780 21.47 -19.17 -44.51
C PRO A 780 22.19 -18.50 -45.71
N PHE A 781 22.73 -19.34 -46.60
CA PHE A 781 23.22 -18.89 -47.89
C PHE A 781 22.13 -19.10 -48.95
N LEU A 782 21.75 -18.04 -49.61
CA LEU A 782 20.75 -18.07 -50.70
C LEU A 782 21.48 -18.19 -52.05
N SER A 783 21.44 -19.37 -52.64
CA SER A 783 22.09 -19.65 -53.93
C SER A 783 21.56 -18.78 -55.06
N THR A 784 20.33 -18.37 -55.01
CA THR A 784 19.65 -17.48 -56.02
C THR A 784 20.17 -16.05 -55.98
N SER A 785 20.64 -15.56 -54.84
CA SER A 785 21.19 -14.20 -54.69
C SER A 785 22.71 -14.17 -54.53
N GLY A 786 23.33 -15.34 -54.30
CA GLY A 786 24.77 -15.45 -54.04
C GLY A 786 25.21 -14.79 -52.75
N GLU A 787 24.27 -14.55 -51.79
CA GLU A 787 24.53 -13.84 -50.55
C GLU A 787 24.23 -14.69 -49.31
N THR A 788 25.00 -14.44 -48.24
CA THR A 788 24.73 -14.97 -46.91
C THR A 788 23.82 -13.98 -46.16
N LYS A 789 22.66 -14.43 -45.73
CA LYS A 789 21.73 -13.60 -44.98
C LYS A 789 22.00 -13.73 -43.49
N THR A 790 22.34 -12.61 -42.84
CA THR A 790 22.70 -12.56 -41.42
C THR A 790 21.63 -11.93 -40.52
N LYS A 791 20.58 -11.34 -41.08
CA LYS A 791 19.51 -10.68 -40.29
C LYS A 791 18.81 -11.60 -39.28
N PRO A 792 18.43 -12.85 -39.63
CA PRO A 792 17.85 -13.77 -38.65
C PRO A 792 18.83 -14.09 -37.50
N THR A 793 20.11 -14.30 -37.86
CA THR A 793 21.19 -14.54 -36.91
C THR A 793 21.40 -13.34 -35.98
N GLN A 794 21.45 -12.12 -36.52
CA GLN A 794 21.60 -10.89 -35.74
C GLN A 794 20.44 -10.67 -34.79
N HIS A 795 19.23 -11.02 -35.19
CA HIS A 795 18.07 -10.95 -34.32
C HIS A 795 18.18 -11.97 -33.18
N SER A 796 18.53 -13.21 -33.50
CA SER A 796 18.71 -14.26 -32.49
C SER A 796 19.82 -13.95 -31.48
N VAL A 797 20.91 -13.30 -31.91
CA VAL A 797 22.03 -12.91 -31.00
C VAL A 797 21.68 -11.72 -30.13
N LYS A 798 20.78 -10.84 -30.58
CA LYS A 798 20.36 -9.65 -29.82
C LYS A 798 19.31 -9.94 -28.74
N ASN A 799 18.50 -10.96 -28.91
CA ASN A 799 17.52 -11.42 -27.96
C ASN A 799 18.13 -12.47 -27.03
#